data_d71f522abb34d6b8064580c9eb964bb1
#
_entry.id   d71f522abb34d6b8064580c9eb964bb1
#
_cell.length_a   1.000
_cell.length_b   1.000
_cell.length_c   1.000
_cell.angle_alpha   90.00
_cell.angle_beta   90.00
_cell.angle_gamma   90.00
#
_symmetry.space_group_name_H-M   'P 1'
#
loop_
_entity.id
_entity.type
_entity.pdbx_description
1 polymer ?
#
loop_
_entity_poly.entity_id
_entity_poly.type
_entity_poly.pdbx_seq_one_letter_code
_entity_poly.pdbx_strand_id
1 'polypeptide(L)'
;MSGAHGQGTVPVGEPGPADLRLVPPALAAWATAALTPDAPPARTVGIVLGCLACGVLLLAAGRSGRAPRWARGRPEWARSSIAAVLLCAAAAAASAGLHGADVRRGPVPELARRSATVTVEAELTADPRLSRPRVRGDHTAPVAVLVQARVLRVEESDGRSTRTRAPVLMIVDAGTPAPGGGRAAWLRLLPSTTLRATGRLVPALAGGERTAAVLRVRGGSGPRVVAGPSGAQRLAGRLRAGLREATDGLPGDARALLPGLVVGDTSRITPELDDAFKATDLTHLLAVSGSNLTVLLALLVGPPGLARLAERRGLAPRLGLSLRATALLAGALTLGFVIVCRPDPSVLRAAACGTVALLALATGRRRSLVPALATAVLLLVLYDPALARSYGFLLSVLATGALLVLAPGWSEALRRRGVPPRLAEALAAALAAQAVCAPVVAVLSARVSLVAVPCNLLAEAAVAPATVLGFAALATAPVGLPLAKALAWCASWPAGWIAEVARTGAALPGAGVDWPGGWPGALLLAAVTVAVVLAGRRLVRHPWWCGLLGVLLLLAVVRPAPLTRVVTGWPPPGWRFAMCDVGQGDATVLAAGAGAGVVVDAGPDPAPVDRCLRRLGITRVPLLVLTHFHADHVAGLTGVLRGREVAAIETTGFEEPGQEAEFVRKEAAARHIPVTRAVAGEERRTGPLAWRVLWPPADTAPAFDGPNDASVALLVRTGGLRLLLLGDLEPPDQQALLRSPRAAELAGVDVLKVAHHGSAYQDPELIRLAAPRLALISCGTGNPYGHPAPPTVAALRAGGALVLRTDRDGALAVGGGEGTAGPGREVEVTREEP
;
A
#
# COMPACT_ATOMS: atom_id res chain seq x y z
N MET A 1 19.02 -64.81 -36.06
CA MET A 1 17.68 -64.17 -36.24
C MET A 1 17.41 -63.38 -34.97
N SER A 2 17.70 -62.11 -35.10
CA SER A 2 17.62 -61.17 -33.98
C SER A 2 16.42 -60.23 -34.21
N GLY A 3 15.44 -60.32 -33.30
CA GLY A 3 14.23 -59.47 -33.39
C GLY A 3 14.46 -58.21 -32.53
N ALA A 4 14.64 -57.11 -33.20
CA ALA A 4 14.65 -55.75 -32.57
C ALA A 4 13.18 -55.33 -32.26
N HIS A 5 12.83 -55.28 -30.96
CA HIS A 5 11.61 -54.63 -30.48
C HIS A 5 11.77 -53.10 -30.59
N GLY A 6 11.15 -52.52 -31.64
CA GLY A 6 10.98 -51.08 -31.76
C GLY A 6 10.09 -50.58 -30.60
N GLN A 7 10.63 -49.83 -29.66
CA GLN A 7 9.84 -48.99 -28.74
C GLN A 7 9.17 -47.87 -29.53
N GLY A 8 7.91 -48.02 -29.86
CA GLY A 8 7.07 -46.98 -30.42
C GLY A 8 6.96 -45.83 -29.43
N THR A 9 7.57 -44.70 -29.77
CA THR A 9 7.30 -43.41 -29.12
C THR A 9 5.84 -43.04 -29.36
N VAL A 10 5.03 -43.17 -28.31
CA VAL A 10 3.64 -42.66 -28.30
C VAL A 10 3.73 -41.13 -28.54
N PRO A 11 3.10 -40.59 -29.58
CA PRO A 11 3.10 -39.17 -29.85
C PRO A 11 2.45 -38.44 -28.64
N VAL A 12 3.16 -37.49 -28.06
CA VAL A 12 2.63 -36.59 -27.04
C VAL A 12 1.50 -35.79 -27.69
N GLY A 13 0.26 -36.18 -27.43
CA GLY A 13 -0.91 -35.52 -28.03
C GLY A 13 -0.89 -34.03 -27.68
N GLU A 14 -1.16 -33.22 -28.70
CA GLU A 14 -1.34 -31.76 -28.56
C GLU A 14 -2.30 -31.44 -27.45
N PRO A 15 -2.04 -30.38 -26.66
CA PRO A 15 -2.95 -29.96 -25.61
C PRO A 15 -4.31 -29.60 -26.25
N GLY A 16 -5.32 -30.40 -25.97
CA GLY A 16 -6.68 -30.09 -26.41
C GLY A 16 -7.13 -28.71 -25.90
N PRO A 17 -8.12 -28.09 -26.56
CA PRO A 17 -8.60 -26.75 -26.19
C PRO A 17 -8.98 -26.72 -24.69
N ALA A 18 -8.68 -25.58 -24.04
CA ALA A 18 -8.98 -25.37 -22.62
C ALA A 18 -10.49 -25.56 -22.38
N ASP A 19 -10.85 -26.36 -21.36
CA ASP A 19 -12.25 -26.52 -20.98
C ASP A 19 -12.75 -25.27 -20.26
N LEU A 20 -13.57 -24.46 -20.93
CA LEU A 20 -14.12 -23.19 -20.44
C LEU A 20 -15.57 -23.29 -19.96
N ARG A 21 -16.15 -24.50 -19.87
CA ARG A 21 -17.60 -24.70 -19.57
C ARG A 21 -18.04 -24.11 -18.24
N LEU A 22 -17.15 -24.08 -17.23
CA LEU A 22 -17.44 -23.54 -15.90
C LEU A 22 -17.14 -22.04 -15.79
N VAL A 23 -16.45 -21.44 -16.76
CA VAL A 23 -16.08 -20.02 -16.70
C VAL A 23 -17.31 -19.10 -16.74
N PRO A 24 -18.27 -19.25 -17.70
CA PRO A 24 -19.46 -18.41 -17.72
C PRO A 24 -20.32 -18.50 -16.44
N PRO A 25 -20.62 -19.70 -15.86
CA PRO A 25 -21.31 -19.80 -14.57
C PRO A 25 -20.58 -19.11 -13.42
N ALA A 26 -19.25 -19.26 -13.33
CA ALA A 26 -18.46 -18.62 -12.29
C ALA A 26 -18.43 -17.08 -12.44
N LEU A 27 -18.31 -16.55 -13.65
CA LEU A 27 -18.37 -15.11 -13.92
C LEU A 27 -19.76 -14.54 -13.63
N ALA A 28 -20.83 -15.25 -13.99
CA ALA A 28 -22.19 -14.84 -13.69
C ALA A 28 -22.45 -14.77 -12.18
N ALA A 29 -22.01 -15.80 -11.44
CA ALA A 29 -22.09 -15.80 -9.97
C ALA A 29 -21.29 -14.62 -9.37
N TRP A 30 -20.07 -14.38 -9.86
CA TRP A 30 -19.23 -13.25 -9.42
C TRP A 30 -19.91 -11.90 -9.68
N ALA A 31 -20.33 -11.64 -10.92
CA ALA A 31 -21.01 -10.40 -11.28
C ALA A 31 -22.27 -10.18 -10.44
N THR A 32 -23.08 -11.24 -10.26
CA THR A 32 -24.28 -11.18 -9.43
C THR A 32 -23.95 -10.86 -7.96
N ALA A 33 -22.96 -11.55 -7.38
CA ALA A 33 -22.53 -11.27 -6.01
C ALA A 33 -21.93 -9.87 -5.83
N ALA A 34 -21.28 -9.32 -6.87
CA ALA A 34 -20.77 -7.95 -6.84
C ALA A 34 -21.87 -6.89 -6.93
N LEU A 35 -22.96 -7.14 -7.65
CA LEU A 35 -24.00 -6.15 -7.92
C LEU A 35 -25.18 -6.19 -6.91
N THR A 36 -25.42 -7.34 -6.26
CA THR A 36 -26.57 -7.51 -5.37
C THR A 36 -26.46 -6.90 -3.97
N PRO A 37 -25.28 -6.67 -3.35
CA PRO A 37 -25.21 -6.17 -1.96
C PRO A 37 -25.92 -4.83 -1.74
N ASP A 38 -25.97 -3.94 -2.76
CA ASP A 38 -26.63 -2.65 -2.68
C ASP A 38 -28.10 -2.68 -3.17
N ALA A 39 -28.54 -3.83 -3.66
CA ALA A 39 -29.87 -3.97 -4.21
C ALA A 39 -30.93 -4.06 -3.07
N PRO A 40 -32.12 -3.42 -3.26
CA PRO A 40 -33.23 -3.62 -2.34
C PRO A 40 -33.61 -5.11 -2.22
N PRO A 41 -34.06 -5.59 -1.04
CA PRO A 41 -34.41 -6.99 -0.83
C PRO A 41 -35.40 -7.56 -1.86
N ALA A 42 -36.37 -6.75 -2.29
CA ALA A 42 -37.35 -7.15 -3.31
C ALA A 42 -36.70 -7.45 -4.67
N ARG A 43 -35.70 -6.64 -5.08
CA ARG A 43 -34.94 -6.91 -6.33
C ARG A 43 -34.11 -8.18 -6.22
N THR A 44 -33.46 -8.40 -5.09
CA THR A 44 -32.67 -9.60 -4.85
C THR A 44 -33.54 -10.85 -4.93
N VAL A 45 -34.72 -10.84 -4.26
CA VAL A 45 -35.71 -11.93 -4.34
C VAL A 45 -36.20 -12.11 -5.79
N GLY A 46 -36.51 -11.03 -6.51
CA GLY A 46 -36.91 -11.08 -7.91
C GLY A 46 -35.83 -11.72 -8.81
N ILE A 47 -34.56 -11.36 -8.63
CA ILE A 47 -33.42 -11.98 -9.35
C ILE A 47 -33.33 -13.47 -9.05
N VAL A 48 -33.42 -13.86 -7.76
CA VAL A 48 -33.36 -15.28 -7.35
C VAL A 48 -34.50 -16.08 -8.00
N LEU A 49 -35.75 -15.63 -7.84
CA LEU A 49 -36.90 -16.34 -8.39
C LEU A 49 -36.91 -16.38 -9.92
N GLY A 50 -36.57 -15.29 -10.58
CA GLY A 50 -36.52 -15.21 -12.04
C GLY A 50 -35.44 -16.12 -12.62
N CYS A 51 -34.22 -16.08 -12.07
CA CYS A 51 -33.13 -16.94 -12.52
C CYS A 51 -33.40 -18.43 -12.22
N LEU A 52 -33.97 -18.78 -11.04
CA LEU A 52 -34.36 -20.14 -10.72
C LEU A 52 -35.43 -20.65 -11.69
N ALA A 53 -36.52 -19.87 -11.88
CA ALA A 53 -37.62 -20.27 -12.76
C ALA A 53 -37.11 -20.51 -14.19
N CYS A 54 -36.35 -19.56 -14.76
CA CYS A 54 -35.80 -19.69 -16.11
C CYS A 54 -34.83 -20.88 -16.22
N GLY A 55 -33.93 -21.06 -15.22
CA GLY A 55 -32.97 -22.16 -15.22
C GLY A 55 -33.64 -23.53 -15.15
N VAL A 56 -34.63 -23.70 -14.27
CA VAL A 56 -35.41 -24.94 -14.13
C VAL A 56 -36.24 -25.22 -15.39
N LEU A 57 -36.90 -24.20 -15.96
CA LEU A 57 -37.67 -24.34 -17.19
C LEU A 57 -36.80 -24.79 -18.37
N LEU A 58 -35.57 -24.25 -18.47
CA LEU A 58 -34.63 -24.70 -19.52
C LEU A 58 -34.20 -26.15 -19.36
N LEU A 59 -33.97 -26.60 -18.13
CA LEU A 59 -33.61 -28.00 -17.86
C LEU A 59 -34.81 -28.94 -18.07
N ALA A 60 -36.02 -28.54 -17.66
CA ALA A 60 -37.25 -29.34 -17.86
C ALA A 60 -37.63 -29.42 -19.34
N ALA A 61 -37.51 -28.31 -20.08
CA ALA A 61 -37.78 -28.26 -21.51
C ALA A 61 -36.80 -29.11 -22.34
N GLY A 62 -35.56 -29.32 -21.84
CA GLY A 62 -34.59 -30.24 -22.42
C GLY A 62 -35.01 -31.71 -22.33
N ARG A 63 -35.74 -32.08 -21.25
CA ARG A 63 -36.22 -33.43 -21.02
C ARG A 63 -37.53 -33.72 -21.72
N SER A 64 -38.39 -32.74 -21.95
CA SER A 64 -39.75 -32.91 -22.51
C SER A 64 -39.86 -32.55 -23.98
N GLY A 65 -38.79 -32.17 -24.66
CA GLY A 65 -38.81 -31.69 -26.07
C GLY A 65 -39.58 -30.39 -26.31
N ARG A 66 -40.21 -29.79 -25.27
CA ARG A 66 -41.00 -28.55 -25.36
C ARG A 66 -40.18 -27.33 -24.98
N ALA A 67 -39.22 -26.94 -25.81
CA ALA A 67 -38.41 -25.76 -25.55
C ALA A 67 -39.18 -24.44 -25.78
N PRO A 68 -38.99 -23.38 -24.92
CA PRO A 68 -39.54 -22.06 -25.16
C PRO A 68 -39.09 -21.48 -26.50
N ARG A 69 -39.88 -20.60 -27.13
CA ARG A 69 -39.62 -20.06 -28.49
C ARG A 69 -38.20 -19.54 -28.71
N TRP A 70 -37.62 -18.88 -27.70
CA TRP A 70 -36.26 -18.31 -27.73
C TRP A 70 -35.12 -19.37 -27.57
N ALA A 71 -35.44 -20.57 -27.09
CA ALA A 71 -34.49 -21.68 -26.93
C ALA A 71 -34.60 -22.74 -28.05
N ARG A 72 -35.58 -22.62 -28.96
CA ARG A 72 -35.73 -23.55 -30.08
C ARG A 72 -34.61 -23.35 -31.09
N GLY A 73 -33.99 -24.42 -31.52
CA GLY A 73 -32.86 -24.42 -32.46
C GLY A 73 -31.47 -24.28 -31.80
N ARG A 74 -31.36 -24.09 -30.49
CA ARG A 74 -30.06 -24.10 -29.82
C ARG A 74 -29.64 -25.54 -29.44
N PRO A 75 -28.35 -25.89 -29.61
CA PRO A 75 -27.85 -27.24 -29.26
C PRO A 75 -28.02 -27.50 -27.76
N GLU A 76 -28.18 -28.74 -27.34
CA GLU A 76 -28.42 -29.13 -25.94
C GLU A 76 -27.36 -28.64 -24.94
N TRP A 77 -26.10 -28.61 -25.36
CA TRP A 77 -24.99 -28.07 -24.57
C TRP A 77 -25.16 -26.57 -24.25
N ALA A 78 -25.71 -25.78 -25.17
CA ALA A 78 -25.94 -24.38 -24.95
C ALA A 78 -27.09 -24.12 -23.96
N ARG A 79 -28.13 -24.95 -23.96
CA ARG A 79 -29.24 -24.87 -22.98
C ARG A 79 -28.77 -25.22 -21.58
N SER A 80 -28.00 -26.27 -21.42
CA SER A 80 -27.46 -26.69 -20.13
C SER A 80 -26.48 -25.65 -19.59
N SER A 81 -25.66 -25.03 -20.44
CA SER A 81 -24.75 -23.95 -20.04
C SER A 81 -25.50 -22.70 -19.59
N ILE A 82 -26.55 -22.27 -20.29
CA ILE A 82 -27.40 -21.13 -19.87
C ILE A 82 -28.12 -21.44 -18.56
N ALA A 83 -28.66 -22.63 -18.41
CA ALA A 83 -29.27 -23.04 -17.16
C ALA A 83 -28.28 -23.01 -15.99
N ALA A 84 -27.06 -23.50 -16.17
CA ALA A 84 -26.01 -23.44 -15.17
C ALA A 84 -25.66 -22.00 -14.76
N VAL A 85 -25.53 -21.09 -15.75
CA VAL A 85 -25.30 -19.65 -15.54
C VAL A 85 -26.40 -19.04 -14.67
N LEU A 86 -27.67 -19.29 -15.01
CA LEU A 86 -28.83 -18.76 -14.26
C LEU A 86 -28.90 -19.32 -12.84
N LEU A 87 -28.68 -20.62 -12.67
CA LEU A 87 -28.72 -21.25 -11.35
C LEU A 87 -27.59 -20.77 -10.44
N CYS A 88 -26.38 -20.58 -11.01
CA CYS A 88 -25.24 -20.03 -10.28
C CYS A 88 -25.49 -18.56 -9.90
N ALA A 89 -26.10 -17.76 -10.79
CA ALA A 89 -26.49 -16.39 -10.51
C ALA A 89 -27.55 -16.34 -9.40
N ALA A 90 -28.58 -17.21 -9.44
CA ALA A 90 -29.59 -17.30 -8.38
C ALA A 90 -28.97 -17.65 -7.03
N ALA A 91 -28.07 -18.63 -6.99
CA ALA A 91 -27.37 -19.04 -5.77
C ALA A 91 -26.50 -17.89 -5.22
N ALA A 92 -25.79 -17.18 -6.08
CA ALA A 92 -24.96 -16.04 -5.70
C ALA A 92 -25.81 -14.87 -5.17
N ALA A 93 -26.94 -14.55 -5.83
CA ALA A 93 -27.88 -13.55 -5.35
C ALA A 93 -28.49 -13.90 -3.99
N ALA A 94 -28.86 -15.17 -3.78
CA ALA A 94 -29.38 -15.64 -2.51
C ALA A 94 -28.32 -15.53 -1.39
N SER A 95 -27.11 -16.00 -1.65
CA SER A 95 -25.99 -15.91 -0.70
C SER A 95 -25.67 -14.46 -0.36
N ALA A 96 -25.55 -13.57 -1.37
CA ALA A 96 -25.28 -12.15 -1.16
C ALA A 96 -26.40 -11.44 -0.39
N GLY A 97 -27.66 -11.81 -0.68
CA GLY A 97 -28.83 -11.29 0.05
C GLY A 97 -28.82 -11.67 1.53
N LEU A 98 -28.49 -12.92 1.86
CA LEU A 98 -28.42 -13.41 3.23
C LEU A 98 -27.26 -12.74 4.01
N HIS A 99 -26.05 -12.71 3.45
CA HIS A 99 -24.89 -12.05 4.07
C HIS A 99 -25.09 -10.52 4.22
N GLY A 100 -25.68 -9.87 3.20
CA GLY A 100 -26.02 -8.44 3.30
C GLY A 100 -27.10 -8.17 4.35
N ALA A 101 -27.97 -9.14 4.65
CA ALA A 101 -28.93 -9.04 5.74
C ALA A 101 -28.22 -9.01 7.10
N ASP A 102 -27.22 -9.85 7.31
CA ASP A 102 -26.44 -9.92 8.57
C ASP A 102 -25.69 -8.60 8.87
N VAL A 103 -25.27 -7.87 7.83
CA VAL A 103 -24.58 -6.58 7.97
C VAL A 103 -25.55 -5.42 8.22
N ARG A 104 -26.75 -5.45 7.59
CA ARG A 104 -27.70 -4.31 7.59
C ARG A 104 -28.85 -4.45 8.58
N ARG A 105 -29.16 -5.67 9.02
CA ARG A 105 -30.28 -5.96 9.93
C ARG A 105 -29.77 -6.22 11.35
N GLY A 106 -30.67 -6.08 12.30
CA GLY A 106 -30.38 -6.32 13.70
C GLY A 106 -30.02 -5.07 14.49
N PRO A 107 -29.76 -5.23 15.80
CA PRO A 107 -29.59 -4.09 16.71
C PRO A 107 -28.33 -3.28 16.46
N VAL A 108 -27.23 -3.91 16.01
CA VAL A 108 -25.92 -3.25 15.89
C VAL A 108 -25.91 -2.07 14.92
N PRO A 109 -26.41 -2.17 13.66
CA PRO A 109 -26.49 -1.03 12.76
C PRO A 109 -27.43 0.07 13.25
N GLU A 110 -28.51 -0.28 13.96
CA GLU A 110 -29.46 0.69 14.50
C GLU A 110 -28.83 1.47 15.66
N LEU A 111 -28.20 0.78 16.61
CA LEU A 111 -27.48 1.38 17.73
C LEU A 111 -26.30 2.24 17.26
N ALA A 112 -25.64 1.85 16.17
CA ALA A 112 -24.58 2.64 15.56
C ALA A 112 -25.09 3.96 14.99
N ARG A 113 -26.27 3.99 14.35
CA ARG A 113 -26.91 5.23 13.86
C ARG A 113 -27.23 6.20 15.00
N ARG A 114 -27.58 5.67 16.17
CA ARG A 114 -27.83 6.46 17.39
C ARG A 114 -26.56 6.78 18.17
N SER A 115 -25.38 6.33 17.70
CA SER A 115 -24.11 6.48 18.42
C SER A 115 -24.16 5.96 19.85
N ALA A 116 -24.90 4.87 20.10
CA ALA A 116 -25.15 4.32 21.43
C ALA A 116 -23.86 3.76 22.08
N THR A 117 -23.76 3.92 23.39
CA THR A 117 -22.77 3.22 24.22
C THR A 117 -23.33 1.87 24.63
N VAL A 118 -22.59 0.81 24.32
CA VAL A 118 -23.03 -0.58 24.54
C VAL A 118 -21.91 -1.43 25.12
N THR A 119 -22.29 -2.52 25.79
CA THR A 119 -21.36 -3.59 26.13
C THR A 119 -21.56 -4.74 25.16
N VAL A 120 -20.51 -5.18 24.52
CA VAL A 120 -20.57 -6.29 23.56
C VAL A 120 -19.75 -7.48 24.04
N GLU A 121 -20.29 -8.69 23.75
CA GLU A 121 -19.51 -9.92 23.76
C GLU A 121 -19.19 -10.26 22.30
N ALA A 122 -17.91 -10.29 21.96
CA ALA A 122 -17.46 -10.40 20.58
C ALA A 122 -16.33 -11.41 20.42
N GLU A 123 -16.40 -12.21 19.35
CA GLU A 123 -15.38 -13.15 18.94
C GLU A 123 -14.46 -12.54 17.90
N LEU A 124 -13.15 -12.59 18.12
CA LEU A 124 -12.15 -12.13 17.17
C LEU A 124 -12.15 -13.00 15.90
N THR A 125 -12.16 -12.34 14.75
CA THR A 125 -12.13 -13.02 13.43
C THR A 125 -10.76 -12.95 12.75
N ALA A 126 -9.91 -11.99 13.15
CA ALA A 126 -8.56 -11.82 12.62
C ALA A 126 -7.58 -11.40 13.74
N ASP A 127 -6.28 -11.43 13.43
CA ASP A 127 -5.26 -10.92 14.34
C ASP A 127 -5.41 -9.40 14.53
N PRO A 128 -5.30 -8.87 15.76
CA PRO A 128 -5.26 -7.43 16.01
C PRO A 128 -4.05 -6.79 15.35
N ARG A 129 -4.23 -5.57 14.83
CA ARG A 129 -3.17 -4.82 14.16
C ARG A 129 -3.17 -3.36 14.59
N LEU A 130 -2.03 -2.69 14.47
CA LEU A 130 -1.94 -1.25 14.68
C LEU A 130 -2.48 -0.49 13.45
N SER A 131 -3.14 0.64 13.70
CA SER A 131 -3.40 1.62 12.65
C SER A 131 -2.07 2.22 12.19
N ARG A 132 -2.00 2.66 10.91
CA ARG A 132 -0.84 3.43 10.46
C ARG A 132 -0.91 4.82 11.11
N PRO A 133 0.25 5.37 11.53
CA PRO A 133 0.33 6.77 11.87
C PRO A 133 -0.15 7.62 10.69
N ARG A 134 -0.93 8.64 10.95
CA ARG A 134 -1.37 9.59 9.92
C ARG A 134 -1.24 10.98 10.49
N VAL A 135 -0.57 11.84 9.77
CA VAL A 135 -0.57 13.27 10.06
C VAL A 135 -1.96 13.82 9.72
N ARG A 136 -2.55 14.54 10.64
CA ARG A 136 -3.79 15.29 10.47
C ARG A 136 -3.54 16.73 10.93
N GLY A 137 -3.22 17.58 9.95
CA GLY A 137 -2.78 18.94 10.23
C GLY A 137 -1.53 18.97 11.08
N ASP A 138 -1.61 19.63 12.19
CA ASP A 138 -0.55 19.92 13.14
C ASP A 138 -0.09 18.73 14.01
N HIS A 139 -0.85 17.62 14.03
CA HIS A 139 -0.56 16.48 14.92
C HIS A 139 -0.56 15.13 14.22
N THR A 140 0.20 14.20 14.77
CA THR A 140 0.13 12.79 14.39
C THR A 140 -1.02 12.12 15.13
N ALA A 141 -2.01 11.60 14.38
CA ALA A 141 -3.14 10.88 14.96
C ALA A 141 -2.65 9.68 15.78
N PRO A 142 -3.15 9.48 17.02
CA PRO A 142 -2.71 8.39 17.89
C PRO A 142 -2.93 7.04 17.23
N VAL A 143 -1.92 6.15 17.36
CA VAL A 143 -1.98 4.81 16.83
C VAL A 143 -2.93 3.96 17.65
N ALA A 144 -4.02 3.51 17.05
CA ALA A 144 -5.02 2.66 17.66
C ALA A 144 -4.81 1.18 17.34
N VAL A 145 -5.31 0.27 18.20
CA VAL A 145 -5.39 -1.15 17.87
C VAL A 145 -6.71 -1.43 17.14
N LEU A 146 -6.60 -1.96 15.93
CA LEU A 146 -7.72 -2.37 15.10
C LEU A 146 -7.99 -3.85 15.29
N VAL A 147 -9.19 -4.20 15.74
CA VAL A 147 -9.62 -5.58 16.01
C VAL A 147 -10.86 -5.89 15.20
N GLN A 148 -10.75 -6.83 14.27
CA GLN A 148 -11.93 -7.35 13.56
C GLN A 148 -12.60 -8.41 14.42
N ALA A 149 -13.90 -8.24 14.67
CA ALA A 149 -14.66 -9.13 15.54
C ALA A 149 -16.08 -9.34 15.02
N ARG A 150 -16.71 -10.39 15.51
CA ARG A 150 -18.13 -10.67 15.32
C ARG A 150 -18.83 -10.53 16.66
N VAL A 151 -19.77 -9.62 16.77
CA VAL A 151 -20.56 -9.45 17.99
C VAL A 151 -21.53 -10.64 18.13
N LEU A 152 -21.43 -11.33 19.26
CA LEU A 152 -22.30 -12.46 19.61
C LEU A 152 -23.49 -12.00 20.44
N ARG A 153 -23.27 -10.99 21.27
CA ARG A 153 -24.28 -10.38 22.15
C ARG A 153 -24.00 -8.89 22.29
N VAL A 154 -25.03 -8.09 22.24
CA VAL A 154 -25.02 -6.67 22.56
C VAL A 154 -25.92 -6.41 23.74
N GLU A 155 -25.45 -5.64 24.69
CA GLU A 155 -26.15 -5.22 25.91
C GLU A 155 -26.20 -3.69 25.91
N GLU A 156 -27.42 -3.15 25.94
CA GLU A 156 -27.69 -1.72 25.99
C GLU A 156 -27.60 -1.21 27.42
N SER A 157 -27.51 0.09 27.60
CA SER A 157 -27.44 0.72 28.93
C SER A 157 -28.69 0.51 29.78
N ASP A 158 -29.84 0.17 29.15
CA ASP A 158 -31.11 -0.15 29.82
C ASP A 158 -31.21 -1.63 30.30
N GLY A 159 -30.12 -2.42 30.09
CA GLY A 159 -30.05 -3.83 30.47
C GLY A 159 -30.61 -4.79 29.44
N ARG A 160 -31.16 -4.32 28.32
CA ARG A 160 -31.61 -5.20 27.22
C ARG A 160 -30.41 -5.88 26.58
N SER A 161 -30.48 -7.20 26.48
CA SER A 161 -29.44 -8.02 25.85
C SER A 161 -29.99 -8.77 24.65
N THR A 162 -29.34 -8.57 23.48
CA THR A 162 -29.76 -9.19 22.21
C THR A 162 -28.61 -10.00 21.60
N ARG A 163 -28.91 -11.23 21.17
CA ARG A 163 -27.96 -12.07 20.42
C ARG A 163 -27.91 -11.64 18.97
N THR A 164 -26.71 -11.60 18.39
CA THR A 164 -26.47 -11.19 17.00
C THR A 164 -25.25 -11.91 16.43
N ARG A 165 -24.97 -11.75 15.15
CA ARG A 165 -23.73 -12.20 14.48
C ARG A 165 -23.14 -11.07 13.62
N ALA A 166 -23.34 -9.82 14.01
CA ALA A 166 -22.90 -8.66 13.24
C ALA A 166 -21.38 -8.52 13.24
N PRO A 167 -20.75 -8.37 12.08
CA PRO A 167 -19.32 -8.09 11.97
C PRO A 167 -19.06 -6.64 12.35
N VAL A 168 -18.06 -6.39 13.22
CA VAL A 168 -17.69 -5.06 13.67
C VAL A 168 -16.18 -4.86 13.59
N LEU A 169 -15.78 -3.61 13.38
CA LEU A 169 -14.40 -3.18 13.56
C LEU A 169 -14.30 -2.48 14.91
N MET A 170 -13.54 -3.04 15.84
CA MET A 170 -13.24 -2.38 17.11
C MET A 170 -11.98 -1.53 16.93
N ILE A 171 -12.08 -0.25 17.30
CA ILE A 171 -10.95 0.67 17.35
C ILE A 171 -10.69 0.92 18.83
N VAL A 172 -9.55 0.43 19.30
CA VAL A 172 -9.15 0.55 20.70
C VAL A 172 -8.09 1.63 20.82
N ASP A 173 -8.44 2.72 21.51
CA ASP A 173 -7.49 3.78 21.83
C ASP A 173 -6.60 3.28 22.96
N ALA A 174 -5.43 2.82 22.62
CA ALA A 174 -4.55 2.09 23.54
C ALA A 174 -3.64 2.98 24.40
N GLY A 175 -3.83 4.30 24.41
CA GLY A 175 -3.02 5.26 25.20
C GLY A 175 -1.51 5.21 24.88
N THR A 176 -0.70 5.90 25.68
CA THR A 176 0.76 5.85 25.58
C THR A 176 1.32 4.47 25.88
N PRO A 177 2.43 4.06 25.24
CA PRO A 177 3.09 2.77 25.47
C PRO A 177 3.67 2.73 26.90
N ALA A 178 2.96 2.11 27.84
CA ALA A 178 3.51 1.80 29.17
C ALA A 178 3.98 0.34 29.22
N PRO A 179 5.07 0.00 29.91
CA PRO A 179 5.49 -1.38 30.13
C PRO A 179 4.37 -2.18 30.79
N GLY A 180 3.88 -3.23 30.14
CA GLY A 180 2.73 -4.02 30.59
C GLY A 180 1.36 -3.42 30.27
N GLY A 181 1.28 -2.28 29.57
CA GLY A 181 0.06 -1.56 29.25
C GLY A 181 -0.90 -2.29 28.33
N GLY A 182 -2.15 -1.85 28.30
CA GLY A 182 -3.27 -2.48 27.59
C GLY A 182 -3.03 -2.77 26.11
N ARG A 183 -2.23 -1.93 25.40
CA ARG A 183 -1.88 -2.11 23.98
C ARG A 183 -1.25 -3.48 23.69
N ALA A 184 -0.23 -3.87 24.45
CA ALA A 184 0.46 -5.15 24.27
C ALA A 184 -0.47 -6.34 24.54
N ALA A 185 -1.39 -6.21 25.48
CA ALA A 185 -2.38 -7.24 25.79
C ALA A 185 -3.39 -7.42 24.64
N TRP A 186 -3.86 -6.31 24.03
CA TRP A 186 -4.73 -6.37 22.85
C TRP A 186 -4.04 -7.02 21.65
N LEU A 187 -2.79 -6.67 21.37
CA LEU A 187 -2.04 -7.22 20.22
C LEU A 187 -1.68 -8.71 20.37
N ARG A 188 -1.73 -9.26 21.57
CA ARG A 188 -1.49 -10.69 21.84
C ARG A 188 -2.72 -11.57 21.68
N LEU A 189 -3.90 -10.99 21.48
CA LEU A 189 -5.12 -11.76 21.25
C LEU A 189 -5.03 -12.55 19.95
N LEU A 190 -5.63 -13.73 19.95
CA LEU A 190 -5.69 -14.61 18.78
C LEU A 190 -7.14 -14.67 18.24
N PRO A 191 -7.34 -14.96 16.96
CA PRO A 191 -8.67 -15.25 16.42
C PRO A 191 -9.38 -16.35 17.22
N SER A 192 -10.72 -16.36 17.19
CA SER A 192 -11.61 -17.17 18.01
C SER A 192 -11.56 -16.89 19.52
N THR A 193 -10.82 -15.87 19.99
CA THR A 193 -10.94 -15.39 21.36
C THR A 193 -12.24 -14.63 21.53
N THR A 194 -13.04 -14.95 22.53
CA THR A 194 -14.23 -14.16 22.89
C THR A 194 -13.89 -13.21 24.01
N LEU A 195 -14.22 -11.94 23.82
CA LEU A 195 -13.99 -10.90 24.79
C LEU A 195 -15.25 -10.08 25.05
N ARG A 196 -15.31 -9.43 26.22
CA ARG A 196 -16.32 -8.42 26.58
C ARG A 196 -15.67 -7.04 26.55
N ALA A 197 -16.31 -6.12 25.83
CA ALA A 197 -15.84 -4.75 25.70
C ALA A 197 -17.02 -3.78 25.74
N THR A 198 -16.79 -2.62 26.38
CA THR A 198 -17.75 -1.52 26.39
C THR A 198 -17.21 -0.38 25.53
N GLY A 199 -18.07 0.17 24.66
CA GLY A 199 -17.66 1.23 23.77
C GLY A 199 -18.83 1.89 23.07
N ARG A 200 -18.53 2.92 22.28
CA ARG A 200 -19.51 3.65 21.49
C ARG A 200 -19.58 3.06 20.09
N LEU A 201 -20.76 2.64 19.66
CA LEU A 201 -21.02 2.24 18.27
C LEU A 201 -21.14 3.48 17.41
N VAL A 202 -20.52 3.45 16.23
CA VAL A 202 -20.68 4.47 15.18
C VAL A 202 -20.89 3.77 13.84
N PRO A 203 -21.60 4.42 12.88
CA PRO A 203 -21.78 3.85 11.55
C PRO A 203 -20.43 3.50 10.89
N ALA A 204 -20.42 2.41 10.12
CA ALA A 204 -19.27 2.11 9.28
C ALA A 204 -19.11 3.19 8.20
N LEU A 205 -17.88 3.58 7.87
CA LEU A 205 -17.59 4.49 6.77
C LEU A 205 -18.05 3.88 5.43
N ALA A 206 -18.43 4.73 4.49
CA ALA A 206 -18.74 4.31 3.12
C ALA A 206 -17.59 3.45 2.54
N GLY A 207 -17.90 2.25 2.03
CA GLY A 207 -16.90 1.26 1.59
C GLY A 207 -16.60 0.15 2.62
N GLY A 208 -17.16 0.21 3.82
CA GLY A 208 -17.06 -0.85 4.85
C GLY A 208 -18.03 -2.02 4.63
N GLU A 209 -18.07 -2.59 3.43
CA GLU A 209 -19.07 -3.62 3.03
C GLU A 209 -19.09 -4.89 3.91
N ARG A 210 -18.03 -5.13 4.69
CA ARG A 210 -17.90 -6.27 5.61
C ARG A 210 -18.16 -5.92 7.06
N THR A 211 -18.51 -4.66 7.38
CA THR A 211 -18.58 -4.16 8.74
C THR A 211 -19.94 -3.51 8.98
N ALA A 212 -20.70 -4.03 9.92
CA ALA A 212 -22.01 -3.50 10.29
C ALA A 212 -21.89 -2.16 11.06
N ALA A 213 -20.84 -2.02 11.87
CA ALA A 213 -20.54 -0.83 12.66
C ALA A 213 -19.08 -0.80 13.10
N VAL A 214 -18.61 0.37 13.52
CA VAL A 214 -17.35 0.55 14.22
C VAL A 214 -17.62 0.72 15.72
N LEU A 215 -16.95 -0.08 16.55
CA LEU A 215 -17.02 0.05 18.01
C LEU A 215 -15.75 0.78 18.49
N ARG A 216 -15.92 1.98 19.01
CA ARG A 216 -14.82 2.73 19.64
C ARG A 216 -14.72 2.37 21.12
N VAL A 217 -13.64 1.69 21.47
CA VAL A 217 -13.35 1.26 22.85
C VAL A 217 -12.35 2.22 23.44
N ARG A 218 -12.69 2.87 24.58
CA ARG A 218 -11.73 3.67 25.34
C ARG A 218 -10.80 2.73 26.07
N GLY A 219 -9.52 2.72 25.69
CA GLY A 219 -8.55 1.76 26.18
C GLY A 219 -7.68 2.27 27.32
N GLY A 220 -8.14 2.16 28.55
CA GLY A 220 -7.26 2.25 29.73
C GLY A 220 -6.98 0.87 30.35
N SER A 221 -7.91 -0.07 30.21
CA SER A 221 -7.83 -1.43 30.72
C SER A 221 -7.54 -2.43 29.59
N GLY A 222 -6.80 -3.50 29.91
CA GLY A 222 -6.57 -4.60 28.98
C GLY A 222 -7.87 -5.29 28.53
N PRO A 223 -7.81 -6.18 27.51
CA PRO A 223 -8.99 -6.90 27.02
C PRO A 223 -9.56 -7.82 28.09
N ARG A 224 -10.90 -7.78 28.29
CA ARG A 224 -11.59 -8.67 29.20
C ARG A 224 -11.98 -9.95 28.45
N VAL A 225 -11.12 -10.98 28.53
CA VAL A 225 -11.34 -12.27 27.85
C VAL A 225 -12.41 -13.06 28.58
N VAL A 226 -13.43 -13.52 27.84
CA VAL A 226 -14.53 -14.39 28.32
C VAL A 226 -14.23 -15.86 27.99
N ALA A 227 -13.75 -16.11 26.79
CA ALA A 227 -13.32 -17.45 26.36
C ALA A 227 -12.02 -17.37 25.54
N GLY A 228 -11.12 -18.30 25.81
CA GLY A 228 -9.82 -18.38 25.12
C GLY A 228 -9.97 -18.87 23.67
N PRO A 229 -8.90 -18.75 22.86
CA PRO A 229 -8.90 -19.18 21.49
C PRO A 229 -9.00 -20.70 21.36
N SER A 230 -9.46 -21.19 20.20
CA SER A 230 -9.53 -22.61 19.88
C SER A 230 -8.15 -23.28 19.91
N GLY A 231 -8.13 -24.62 20.03
CA GLY A 231 -6.89 -25.40 20.03
C GLY A 231 -6.04 -25.18 18.77
N ALA A 232 -6.69 -25.11 17.60
CA ALA A 232 -6.04 -24.85 16.32
C ALA A 232 -5.41 -23.44 16.30
N GLN A 233 -6.13 -22.43 16.82
CA GLN A 233 -5.60 -21.06 16.87
C GLN A 233 -4.47 -20.90 17.90
N ARG A 234 -4.52 -21.64 19.02
CA ARG A 234 -3.40 -21.70 19.96
C ARG A 234 -2.14 -22.31 19.34
N LEU A 235 -2.29 -23.41 18.58
CA LEU A 235 -1.16 -24.02 17.87
C LEU A 235 -0.59 -23.06 16.83
N ALA A 236 -1.44 -22.50 15.96
CA ALA A 236 -1.02 -21.50 14.97
C ALA A 236 -0.32 -20.29 15.63
N GLY A 237 -0.86 -19.79 16.74
CA GLY A 237 -0.26 -18.69 17.51
C GLY A 237 1.13 -19.03 18.03
N ARG A 238 1.34 -20.25 18.57
CA ARG A 238 2.67 -20.73 19.01
C ARG A 238 3.66 -20.84 17.87
N LEU A 239 3.25 -21.40 16.73
CA LEU A 239 4.10 -21.51 15.53
C LEU A 239 4.53 -20.11 15.04
N ARG A 240 3.58 -19.16 14.93
CA ARG A 240 3.87 -17.78 14.51
C ARG A 240 4.77 -17.05 15.51
N ALA A 241 4.53 -17.22 16.80
CA ALA A 241 5.40 -16.65 17.85
C ALA A 241 6.82 -17.22 17.80
N GLY A 242 6.95 -18.54 17.64
CA GLY A 242 8.26 -19.20 17.49
C GLY A 242 9.02 -18.71 16.24
N LEU A 243 8.33 -18.49 15.12
CA LEU A 243 8.96 -17.91 13.92
C LEU A 243 9.43 -16.47 14.18
N ARG A 244 8.62 -15.64 14.86
CA ARG A 244 9.05 -14.29 15.26
C ARG A 244 10.29 -14.30 16.10
N GLU A 245 10.34 -15.18 17.11
CA GLU A 245 11.49 -15.35 18.00
C GLU A 245 12.73 -15.87 17.25
N ALA A 246 12.53 -16.80 16.29
CA ALA A 246 13.61 -17.31 15.46
C ALA A 246 14.20 -16.21 14.54
N THR A 247 13.42 -15.20 14.19
CA THR A 247 13.83 -14.08 13.32
C THR A 247 14.33 -12.84 14.08
N ASP A 248 14.26 -12.80 15.41
CA ASP A 248 14.58 -11.58 16.20
C ASP A 248 16.03 -11.10 16.04
N GLY A 249 16.99 -12.01 15.85
CA GLY A 249 18.42 -11.70 15.65
C GLY A 249 18.84 -11.43 14.21
N LEU A 250 17.90 -11.37 13.26
CA LEU A 250 18.22 -11.15 11.84
C LEU A 250 18.39 -9.66 11.51
N PRO A 251 19.06 -9.30 10.39
CA PRO A 251 19.13 -7.95 9.86
C PRO A 251 17.73 -7.35 9.66
N GLY A 252 17.58 -6.02 9.80
CA GLY A 252 16.29 -5.32 9.90
C GLY A 252 15.26 -5.70 8.85
N ASP A 253 15.61 -5.65 7.57
CA ASP A 253 14.67 -5.97 6.48
C ASP A 253 14.30 -7.46 6.43
N ALA A 254 15.27 -8.36 6.60
CA ALA A 254 15.01 -9.81 6.64
C ALA A 254 14.18 -10.20 7.87
N ARG A 255 14.44 -9.58 9.04
CA ARG A 255 13.66 -9.73 10.26
C ARG A 255 12.20 -9.36 10.07
N ALA A 256 11.95 -8.27 9.32
CA ALA A 256 10.60 -7.79 9.06
C ALA A 256 9.90 -8.62 7.97
N LEU A 257 10.62 -8.97 6.90
CA LEU A 257 10.05 -9.55 5.70
C LEU A 257 9.79 -11.06 5.82
N LEU A 258 10.67 -11.82 6.47
CA LEU A 258 10.57 -13.29 6.52
C LEU A 258 9.26 -13.80 7.16
N PRO A 259 8.76 -13.26 8.29
CA PRO A 259 7.44 -13.61 8.82
C PRO A 259 6.30 -13.23 7.87
N GLY A 260 6.42 -12.12 7.12
CA GLY A 260 5.47 -11.70 6.09
C GLY A 260 5.38 -12.73 4.96
N LEU A 261 6.52 -13.11 4.38
CA LEU A 261 6.62 -14.10 3.30
C LEU A 261 6.08 -15.48 3.70
N VAL A 262 6.32 -15.92 4.95
CA VAL A 262 5.98 -17.29 5.40
C VAL A 262 4.54 -17.40 5.89
N VAL A 263 4.11 -16.50 6.78
CA VAL A 263 2.82 -16.59 7.47
C VAL A 263 1.93 -15.34 7.35
N GLY A 264 2.29 -14.39 6.49
CA GLY A 264 1.54 -13.15 6.28
C GLY A 264 1.62 -12.17 7.47
N ASP A 265 2.64 -12.29 8.30
CA ASP A 265 2.81 -11.40 9.45
C ASP A 265 3.60 -10.16 9.05
N THR A 266 2.88 -9.12 8.65
CA THR A 266 3.45 -7.83 8.23
C THR A 266 3.64 -6.84 9.38
N SER A 267 3.45 -7.26 10.63
CA SER A 267 3.49 -6.36 11.80
C SER A 267 4.82 -5.65 12.04
N ARG A 268 5.91 -6.17 11.46
CA ARG A 268 7.27 -5.63 11.57
C ARG A 268 7.76 -4.90 10.33
N ILE A 269 6.96 -4.84 9.26
CA ILE A 269 7.33 -4.16 8.03
C ILE A 269 7.29 -2.66 8.27
N THR A 270 8.42 -1.99 8.00
CA THR A 270 8.51 -0.54 8.13
C THR A 270 7.75 0.15 6.98
N PRO A 271 7.24 1.38 7.19
CA PRO A 271 6.58 2.14 6.15
C PRO A 271 7.43 2.27 4.87
N GLU A 272 8.74 2.50 5.02
CA GLU A 272 9.68 2.67 3.91
C GLU A 272 9.82 1.39 3.08
N LEU A 273 9.85 0.23 3.73
CA LEU A 273 9.90 -1.05 3.04
C LEU A 273 8.57 -1.34 2.33
N ASP A 274 7.44 -1.07 2.98
CA ASP A 274 6.11 -1.21 2.39
C ASP A 274 5.95 -0.32 1.15
N ASP A 275 6.44 0.92 1.19
CA ASP A 275 6.40 1.85 0.06
C ASP A 275 7.35 1.43 -1.07
N ALA A 276 8.52 0.87 -0.76
CA ALA A 276 9.40 0.27 -1.76
C ALA A 276 8.73 -0.92 -2.48
N PHE A 277 8.02 -1.77 -1.73
CA PHE A 277 7.25 -2.89 -2.31
C PHE A 277 6.09 -2.41 -3.18
N LYS A 278 5.40 -1.32 -2.81
CA LYS A 278 4.35 -0.70 -3.64
C LYS A 278 4.93 -0.10 -4.92
N ALA A 279 6.04 0.62 -4.83
CA ALA A 279 6.67 1.27 -5.97
C ALA A 279 7.16 0.27 -7.04
N THR A 280 7.48 -0.96 -6.63
CA THR A 280 7.99 -2.03 -7.49
C THR A 280 6.94 -3.11 -7.83
N ASP A 281 5.67 -2.92 -7.41
CA ASP A 281 4.57 -3.90 -7.55
C ASP A 281 4.87 -5.28 -6.92
N LEU A 282 5.74 -5.32 -5.89
CA LEU A 282 6.09 -6.54 -5.14
C LEU A 282 5.18 -6.79 -3.92
N THR A 283 4.19 -5.95 -3.67
CA THR A 283 3.28 -6.05 -2.50
C THR A 283 2.58 -7.41 -2.38
N HIS A 284 2.39 -8.10 -3.49
CA HIS A 284 1.81 -9.45 -3.50
C HIS A 284 2.69 -10.49 -2.79
N LEU A 285 3.99 -10.23 -2.60
CA LEU A 285 4.91 -11.07 -1.83
C LEU A 285 4.76 -10.86 -0.31
N LEU A 286 4.26 -9.70 0.14
CA LEU A 286 3.98 -9.42 1.56
C LEU A 286 2.74 -10.15 2.06
N ALA A 287 1.81 -10.46 1.17
CA ALA A 287 0.68 -11.33 1.44
C ALA A 287 1.06 -12.78 1.13
N VAL A 288 0.68 -13.70 2.01
CA VAL A 288 0.89 -15.13 1.71
C VAL A 288 0.21 -15.48 0.39
N SER A 289 1.00 -15.95 -0.55
CA SER A 289 0.52 -16.22 -1.91
C SER A 289 0.18 -17.70 -2.11
N GLY A 290 -0.61 -17.96 -3.15
CA GLY A 290 -0.86 -19.33 -3.60
C GLY A 290 0.41 -20.07 -4.05
N SER A 291 1.47 -19.35 -4.43
CA SER A 291 2.77 -19.95 -4.77
C SER A 291 3.40 -20.63 -3.56
N ASN A 292 3.29 -20.08 -2.35
CA ASN A 292 3.82 -20.68 -1.12
C ASN A 292 3.19 -22.06 -0.85
N LEU A 293 1.86 -22.14 -0.95
CA LEU A 293 1.17 -23.44 -0.86
C LEU A 293 1.58 -24.39 -1.99
N THR A 294 1.73 -23.88 -3.21
CA THR A 294 2.15 -24.67 -4.37
C THR A 294 3.56 -25.23 -4.18
N VAL A 295 4.50 -24.44 -3.65
CA VAL A 295 5.87 -24.88 -3.32
C VAL A 295 5.83 -26.01 -2.28
N LEU A 296 5.06 -25.85 -1.21
CA LEU A 296 4.92 -26.90 -0.18
C LEU A 296 4.30 -28.19 -0.74
N LEU A 297 3.24 -28.07 -1.55
CA LEU A 297 2.61 -29.21 -2.20
C LEU A 297 3.54 -29.86 -3.25
N ALA A 298 4.36 -29.07 -3.93
CA ALA A 298 5.34 -29.56 -4.91
C ALA A 298 6.46 -30.39 -4.25
N LEU A 299 6.87 -30.07 -3.03
CA LEU A 299 7.79 -30.90 -2.27
C LEU A 299 7.19 -32.30 -1.96
N LEU A 300 5.90 -32.35 -1.64
CA LEU A 300 5.22 -33.60 -1.33
C LEU A 300 4.87 -34.42 -2.58
N VAL A 301 4.26 -33.79 -3.59
CA VAL A 301 3.65 -34.45 -4.77
C VAL A 301 4.60 -34.44 -5.98
N GLY A 302 5.46 -33.42 -6.09
CA GLY A 302 6.32 -33.13 -7.23
C GLY A 302 5.88 -31.86 -7.99
N PRO A 303 6.77 -31.28 -8.83
CA PRO A 303 6.52 -30.01 -9.52
C PRO A 303 5.36 -30.12 -10.51
N PRO A 304 4.53 -29.07 -10.65
CA PRO A 304 3.30 -29.09 -11.44
C PRO A 304 3.51 -29.24 -12.95
N GLY A 305 4.66 -28.86 -13.49
CA GLY A 305 4.98 -28.92 -14.94
C GLY A 305 5.06 -30.34 -15.52
N LEU A 306 5.28 -31.35 -14.67
CA LEU A 306 5.36 -32.76 -15.07
C LEU A 306 4.06 -33.54 -14.81
N ALA A 307 3.03 -32.88 -14.36
CA ALA A 307 1.74 -33.47 -13.98
C ALA A 307 0.87 -33.98 -15.16
N ARG A 308 1.35 -33.89 -16.39
CA ARG A 308 0.70 -34.52 -17.58
C ARG A 308 0.85 -36.04 -17.56
N LEU A 309 1.86 -36.55 -16.89
CA LEU A 309 2.07 -37.97 -16.62
C LEU A 309 1.71 -38.22 -15.15
N ALA A 310 1.02 -39.29 -14.84
CA ALA A 310 0.58 -39.68 -13.50
C ALA A 310 1.75 -39.96 -12.53
N GLU A 311 2.98 -39.63 -12.89
CA GLU A 311 4.18 -39.89 -12.11
C GLU A 311 4.42 -38.79 -11.08
N ARG A 312 4.25 -39.16 -9.83
CA ARG A 312 4.67 -38.37 -8.67
C ARG A 312 6.18 -38.40 -8.55
N ARG A 313 6.82 -37.24 -8.49
CA ARG A 313 8.31 -37.12 -8.33
C ARG A 313 8.73 -36.46 -7.01
N GLY A 314 7.78 -36.22 -6.08
CA GLY A 314 8.04 -35.63 -4.77
C GLY A 314 8.45 -36.63 -3.69
N LEU A 315 8.34 -36.21 -2.43
CA LEU A 315 8.66 -37.03 -1.25
C LEU A 315 7.67 -38.21 -1.08
N ALA A 316 6.41 -38.04 -1.43
CA ALA A 316 5.40 -39.07 -1.23
C ALA A 316 5.72 -40.40 -1.92
N PRO A 317 6.16 -40.48 -3.20
CA PRO A 317 6.60 -41.75 -3.80
C PRO A 317 7.83 -42.33 -3.15
N ARG A 318 8.78 -41.49 -2.73
CA ARG A 318 10.01 -41.96 -2.03
C ARG A 318 9.70 -42.60 -0.67
N LEU A 319 8.61 -42.16 -0.03
CA LEU A 319 8.11 -42.68 1.24
C LEU A 319 7.11 -43.86 1.05
N GLY A 320 6.88 -44.33 -0.18
CA GLY A 320 5.94 -45.41 -0.48
C GLY A 320 4.46 -45.08 -0.26
N LEU A 321 4.10 -43.78 -0.17
CA LEU A 321 2.72 -43.36 0.11
C LEU A 321 1.78 -43.61 -1.09
N SER A 322 0.61 -44.20 -0.84
CA SER A 322 -0.43 -44.37 -1.83
C SER A 322 -0.98 -43.02 -2.32
N LEU A 323 -1.65 -42.98 -3.49
CA LEU A 323 -2.28 -41.74 -4.01
C LEU A 323 -3.28 -41.12 -3.04
N ARG A 324 -4.09 -41.99 -2.37
CA ARG A 324 -5.07 -41.54 -1.39
C ARG A 324 -4.41 -40.97 -0.14
N ALA A 325 -3.37 -41.64 0.37
CA ALA A 325 -2.61 -41.17 1.53
C ALA A 325 -1.89 -39.83 1.20
N THR A 326 -1.33 -39.70 -0.01
CA THR A 326 -0.74 -38.45 -0.47
C THR A 326 -1.77 -37.34 -0.57
N ALA A 327 -2.97 -37.59 -1.08
CA ALA A 327 -4.03 -36.60 -1.16
C ALA A 327 -4.55 -36.18 0.24
N LEU A 328 -4.69 -37.10 1.15
CA LEU A 328 -5.09 -36.84 2.54
C LEU A 328 -4.03 -35.99 3.28
N LEU A 329 -2.74 -36.38 3.16
CA LEU A 329 -1.64 -35.61 3.77
C LEU A 329 -1.51 -34.21 3.19
N ALA A 330 -1.62 -34.07 1.87
CA ALA A 330 -1.61 -32.78 1.20
C ALA A 330 -2.85 -31.93 1.57
N GLY A 331 -4.01 -32.55 1.78
CA GLY A 331 -5.21 -31.90 2.30
C GLY A 331 -5.03 -31.38 3.72
N ALA A 332 -4.47 -32.22 4.61
CA ALA A 332 -4.15 -31.82 5.98
C ALA A 332 -3.11 -30.67 6.02
N LEU A 333 -2.08 -30.73 5.16
CA LEU A 333 -1.10 -29.65 4.99
C LEU A 333 -1.77 -28.36 4.50
N THR A 334 -2.68 -28.44 3.53
CA THR A 334 -3.45 -27.30 3.03
C THR A 334 -4.31 -26.67 4.11
N LEU A 335 -5.01 -27.48 4.91
CA LEU A 335 -5.80 -26.99 6.05
C LEU A 335 -4.92 -26.33 7.11
N GLY A 336 -3.83 -26.98 7.49
CA GLY A 336 -2.84 -26.42 8.40
C GLY A 336 -2.26 -25.07 7.91
N PHE A 337 -1.95 -25.00 6.62
CA PHE A 337 -1.50 -23.77 5.96
C PHE A 337 -2.53 -22.64 6.08
N VAL A 338 -3.81 -22.90 5.78
CA VAL A 338 -4.89 -21.88 5.92
C VAL A 338 -5.01 -21.39 7.36
N ILE A 339 -4.92 -22.29 8.34
CA ILE A 339 -5.03 -21.93 9.77
C ILE A 339 -3.84 -21.08 10.22
N VAL A 340 -2.62 -21.43 9.83
CA VAL A 340 -1.38 -20.76 10.24
C VAL A 340 -1.22 -19.42 9.52
N CYS A 341 -1.47 -19.38 8.20
CA CYS A 341 -1.32 -18.17 7.38
C CYS A 341 -2.51 -17.21 7.46
N ARG A 342 -3.60 -17.61 8.13
CA ARG A 342 -4.88 -16.91 8.19
C ARG A 342 -5.68 -17.01 6.87
N PRO A 343 -7.01 -16.82 6.89
CA PRO A 343 -7.86 -17.00 5.71
C PRO A 343 -7.93 -15.76 4.82
N ASP A 344 -6.78 -15.28 4.35
CA ASP A 344 -6.76 -14.22 3.34
C ASP A 344 -7.34 -14.69 2.00
N PRO A 345 -7.91 -13.79 1.16
CA PRO A 345 -8.54 -14.15 -0.11
C PRO A 345 -7.65 -14.96 -1.05
N SER A 346 -6.35 -14.65 -1.10
CA SER A 346 -5.36 -15.38 -1.91
C SER A 346 -5.09 -16.79 -1.38
N VAL A 347 -5.02 -16.94 -0.06
CA VAL A 347 -4.83 -18.22 0.64
C VAL A 347 -6.05 -19.13 0.44
N LEU A 348 -7.26 -18.57 0.63
CA LEU A 348 -8.52 -19.31 0.43
C LEU A 348 -8.66 -19.79 -1.02
N ARG A 349 -8.35 -18.94 -2.02
CA ARG A 349 -8.38 -19.33 -3.43
C ARG A 349 -7.39 -20.45 -3.72
N ALA A 350 -6.14 -20.32 -3.24
CA ALA A 350 -5.12 -21.34 -3.44
C ALA A 350 -5.50 -22.67 -2.77
N ALA A 351 -6.06 -22.64 -1.57
CA ALA A 351 -6.55 -23.81 -0.87
C ALA A 351 -7.71 -24.47 -1.62
N ALA A 352 -8.68 -23.71 -2.14
CA ALA A 352 -9.79 -24.22 -2.92
C ALA A 352 -9.31 -24.86 -4.23
N CYS A 353 -8.45 -24.18 -4.99
CA CYS A 353 -7.85 -24.74 -6.21
C CYS A 353 -7.02 -26.01 -5.90
N GLY A 354 -6.21 -25.96 -4.84
CA GLY A 354 -5.43 -27.09 -4.37
C GLY A 354 -6.30 -28.29 -4.00
N THR A 355 -7.40 -28.06 -3.28
CA THR A 355 -8.35 -29.11 -2.88
C THR A 355 -9.00 -29.77 -4.11
N VAL A 356 -9.43 -28.99 -5.10
CA VAL A 356 -9.95 -29.53 -6.37
C VAL A 356 -8.88 -30.37 -7.10
N ALA A 357 -7.63 -29.90 -7.14
CA ALA A 357 -6.53 -30.64 -7.75
C ALA A 357 -6.20 -31.93 -6.98
N LEU A 358 -6.24 -31.90 -5.64
CA LEU A 358 -6.03 -33.08 -4.80
C LEU A 358 -7.15 -34.11 -4.92
N LEU A 359 -8.41 -33.67 -5.07
CA LEU A 359 -9.54 -34.53 -5.33
C LEU A 359 -9.41 -35.22 -6.70
N ALA A 360 -8.98 -34.48 -7.73
CA ALA A 360 -8.66 -35.05 -9.03
C ALA A 360 -7.52 -36.09 -8.95
N LEU A 361 -6.49 -35.84 -8.13
CA LEU A 361 -5.41 -36.78 -7.85
C LEU A 361 -5.94 -38.06 -7.17
N ALA A 362 -6.76 -37.91 -6.14
CA ALA A 362 -7.31 -39.05 -5.37
C ALA A 362 -8.24 -39.94 -6.22
N THR A 363 -8.94 -39.34 -7.19
CA THR A 363 -9.88 -40.03 -8.09
C THR A 363 -9.24 -40.49 -9.41
N GLY A 364 -7.93 -40.25 -9.62
CA GLY A 364 -7.20 -40.63 -10.83
C GLY A 364 -7.63 -39.89 -12.10
N ARG A 365 -8.38 -38.79 -11.98
CA ARG A 365 -8.86 -38.00 -13.13
C ARG A 365 -7.77 -37.05 -13.67
N ARG A 366 -7.84 -36.74 -14.98
CA ARG A 366 -6.96 -35.76 -15.61
C ARG A 366 -7.15 -34.39 -14.96
N ARG A 367 -6.06 -33.70 -14.68
CA ARG A 367 -6.06 -32.38 -14.06
C ARG A 367 -6.27 -31.32 -15.14
N SER A 368 -7.31 -30.52 -15.04
CA SER A 368 -7.50 -29.30 -15.79
C SER A 368 -7.54 -28.12 -14.83
N LEU A 369 -6.62 -27.16 -15.01
CA LEU A 369 -6.43 -26.08 -14.04
C LEU A 369 -7.45 -24.95 -14.23
N VAL A 370 -7.94 -24.71 -15.46
CA VAL A 370 -8.95 -23.67 -15.73
C VAL A 370 -10.30 -23.99 -15.08
N PRO A 371 -10.89 -25.20 -15.24
CA PRO A 371 -12.08 -25.59 -14.50
C PRO A 371 -11.89 -25.60 -12.98
N ALA A 372 -10.69 -25.97 -12.50
CA ALA A 372 -10.39 -25.91 -11.06
C ALA A 372 -10.44 -24.48 -10.53
N LEU A 373 -9.86 -23.51 -11.25
CA LEU A 373 -9.96 -22.10 -10.89
C LEU A 373 -11.40 -21.60 -10.94
N ALA A 374 -12.15 -21.91 -11.99
CA ALA A 374 -13.56 -21.52 -12.11
C ALA A 374 -14.43 -22.10 -10.99
N THR A 375 -14.21 -23.38 -10.63
CA THR A 375 -14.88 -24.02 -9.48
C THR A 375 -14.51 -23.32 -8.16
N ALA A 376 -13.23 -23.04 -7.94
CA ALA A 376 -12.78 -22.36 -6.72
C ALA A 376 -13.40 -20.95 -6.60
N VAL A 377 -13.43 -20.19 -7.69
CA VAL A 377 -14.07 -18.86 -7.74
C VAL A 377 -15.55 -18.97 -7.41
N LEU A 378 -16.27 -19.91 -8.05
CA LEU A 378 -17.68 -20.14 -7.81
C LEU A 378 -17.97 -20.46 -6.34
N LEU A 379 -17.26 -21.45 -5.80
CA LEU A 379 -17.46 -21.89 -4.40
C LEU A 379 -17.15 -20.79 -3.40
N LEU A 380 -16.06 -20.04 -3.61
CA LEU A 380 -15.66 -18.97 -2.71
C LEU A 380 -16.62 -17.79 -2.74
N VAL A 381 -17.10 -17.41 -3.92
CA VAL A 381 -18.10 -16.33 -4.06
C VAL A 381 -19.45 -16.73 -3.46
N LEU A 382 -19.85 -18.01 -3.54
CA LEU A 382 -21.04 -18.52 -2.89
C LEU A 382 -20.88 -18.60 -1.37
N TYR A 383 -19.67 -18.90 -0.87
CA TYR A 383 -19.37 -18.99 0.55
C TYR A 383 -19.29 -17.60 1.21
N ASP A 384 -18.55 -16.65 0.58
CA ASP A 384 -18.39 -15.27 1.03
C ASP A 384 -18.58 -14.31 -0.16
N PRO A 385 -19.79 -13.80 -0.41
CA PRO A 385 -20.07 -12.88 -1.51
C PRO A 385 -19.27 -11.58 -1.47
N ALA A 386 -18.79 -11.15 -0.30
CA ALA A 386 -17.96 -9.95 -0.17
C ALA A 386 -16.59 -10.10 -0.87
N LEU A 387 -16.14 -11.33 -1.15
CA LEU A 387 -14.98 -11.59 -1.99
C LEU A 387 -15.14 -11.04 -3.41
N ALA A 388 -16.38 -11.00 -3.91
CA ALA A 388 -16.66 -10.52 -5.28
C ALA A 388 -16.25 -9.05 -5.51
N ARG A 389 -16.21 -8.23 -4.46
CA ARG A 389 -15.77 -6.82 -4.47
C ARG A 389 -14.35 -6.62 -3.92
N SER A 390 -13.68 -7.68 -3.51
CA SER A 390 -12.32 -7.60 -2.98
C SER A 390 -11.30 -7.47 -4.10
N TYR A 391 -10.56 -6.35 -4.14
CA TYR A 391 -9.45 -6.17 -5.09
C TYR A 391 -8.38 -7.26 -4.94
N GLY A 392 -8.07 -7.71 -3.73
CA GLY A 392 -7.13 -8.80 -3.51
C GLY A 392 -7.59 -10.12 -4.12
N PHE A 393 -8.90 -10.42 -4.06
CA PHE A 393 -9.47 -11.59 -4.72
C PHE A 393 -9.45 -11.43 -6.24
N LEU A 394 -9.85 -10.27 -6.77
CA LEU A 394 -9.83 -9.95 -8.19
C LEU A 394 -8.42 -10.10 -8.78
N LEU A 395 -7.42 -9.45 -8.21
CA LEU A 395 -6.02 -9.54 -8.65
C LEU A 395 -5.50 -10.98 -8.60
N SER A 396 -5.85 -11.73 -7.56
CA SER A 396 -5.42 -13.11 -7.41
C SER A 396 -6.01 -14.05 -8.47
N VAL A 397 -7.28 -13.87 -8.84
CA VAL A 397 -7.93 -14.64 -9.91
C VAL A 397 -7.40 -14.22 -11.28
N LEU A 398 -7.24 -12.93 -11.53
CA LEU A 398 -6.70 -12.39 -12.78
C LEU A 398 -5.27 -12.86 -13.04
N ALA A 399 -4.39 -12.75 -12.03
CA ALA A 399 -3.02 -13.24 -12.14
C ALA A 399 -2.96 -14.74 -12.45
N THR A 400 -3.75 -15.55 -11.71
CA THR A 400 -3.79 -16.99 -11.97
C THR A 400 -4.35 -17.31 -13.36
N GLY A 401 -5.40 -16.61 -13.78
CA GLY A 401 -5.96 -16.74 -15.14
C GLY A 401 -4.95 -16.38 -16.23
N ALA A 402 -4.20 -15.29 -16.05
CA ALA A 402 -3.14 -14.87 -16.97
C ALA A 402 -2.02 -15.92 -17.08
N LEU A 403 -1.59 -16.48 -15.95
CA LEU A 403 -0.59 -17.56 -15.92
C LEU A 403 -1.06 -18.83 -16.60
N LEU A 404 -2.35 -19.17 -16.54
CA LEU A 404 -2.90 -20.37 -17.14
C LEU A 404 -3.21 -20.22 -18.63
N VAL A 405 -3.61 -19.02 -19.07
CA VAL A 405 -4.12 -18.78 -20.43
C VAL A 405 -3.09 -18.07 -21.33
N LEU A 406 -2.42 -17.02 -20.81
CA LEU A 406 -1.52 -16.19 -21.61
C LEU A 406 -0.06 -16.67 -21.56
N ALA A 407 0.44 -16.98 -20.35
CA ALA A 407 1.86 -17.29 -20.17
C ALA A 407 2.36 -18.48 -20.99
N PRO A 408 1.61 -19.60 -21.20
CA PRO A 408 2.11 -20.71 -22.02
C PRO A 408 2.35 -20.31 -23.47
N GLY A 409 1.43 -19.53 -24.08
CA GLY A 409 1.58 -19.06 -25.45
C GLY A 409 2.74 -18.06 -25.62
N TRP A 410 2.95 -17.20 -24.62
CA TRP A 410 4.05 -16.23 -24.62
C TRP A 410 5.40 -16.90 -24.39
N SER A 411 5.47 -17.88 -23.48
CA SER A 411 6.67 -18.68 -23.25
C SER A 411 7.11 -19.42 -24.50
N GLU A 412 6.17 -20.08 -25.20
CA GLU A 412 6.46 -20.77 -26.45
C GLU A 412 6.93 -19.81 -27.56
N ALA A 413 6.35 -18.61 -27.63
CA ALA A 413 6.79 -17.58 -28.57
C ALA A 413 8.21 -17.08 -28.28
N LEU A 414 8.59 -16.96 -27.00
CA LEU A 414 9.96 -16.59 -26.58
C LEU A 414 10.95 -17.72 -26.86
N ARG A 415 10.59 -18.97 -26.59
CA ARG A 415 11.44 -20.16 -26.89
C ARG A 415 11.74 -20.28 -28.37
N ARG A 416 10.76 -20.08 -29.25
CA ARG A 416 10.95 -20.08 -30.71
C ARG A 416 11.95 -19.01 -31.16
N ARG A 417 12.25 -18.00 -30.34
CA ARG A 417 13.23 -16.94 -30.60
C ARG A 417 14.58 -17.20 -29.93
N GLY A 418 14.79 -18.38 -29.37
CA GLY A 418 16.06 -18.77 -28.77
C GLY A 418 16.21 -18.36 -27.29
N VAL A 419 15.16 -17.84 -26.66
CA VAL A 419 15.21 -17.56 -25.21
C VAL A 419 15.27 -18.90 -24.44
N PRO A 420 16.21 -19.06 -23.49
CA PRO A 420 16.31 -20.27 -22.70
C PRO A 420 14.98 -20.62 -22.01
N PRO A 421 14.59 -21.90 -21.94
CA PRO A 421 13.25 -22.31 -21.48
C PRO A 421 12.83 -21.75 -20.13
N ARG A 422 13.72 -21.78 -19.14
CA ARG A 422 13.44 -21.26 -17.79
C ARG A 422 13.21 -19.74 -17.77
N LEU A 423 14.04 -19.01 -18.52
CA LEU A 423 13.89 -17.56 -18.66
C LEU A 423 12.64 -17.18 -19.43
N ALA A 424 12.30 -17.92 -20.50
CA ALA A 424 11.08 -17.73 -21.27
C ALA A 424 9.82 -17.95 -20.41
N GLU A 425 9.80 -18.95 -19.55
CA GLU A 425 8.73 -19.21 -18.60
C GLU A 425 8.59 -18.09 -17.57
N ALA A 426 9.68 -17.67 -16.94
CA ALA A 426 9.67 -16.60 -15.93
C ALA A 426 9.25 -15.25 -16.53
N LEU A 427 9.80 -14.86 -17.69
CA LEU A 427 9.43 -13.64 -18.41
C LEU A 427 7.95 -13.66 -18.84
N ALA A 428 7.49 -14.77 -19.41
CA ALA A 428 6.11 -14.89 -19.85
C ALA A 428 5.14 -14.81 -18.66
N ALA A 429 5.48 -15.40 -17.52
CA ALA A 429 4.69 -15.34 -16.31
C ALA A 429 4.61 -13.90 -15.75
N ALA A 430 5.75 -13.22 -15.60
CA ALA A 430 5.81 -11.84 -15.09
C ALA A 430 5.06 -10.87 -16.02
N LEU A 431 5.29 -10.96 -17.34
CA LEU A 431 4.63 -10.11 -18.32
C LEU A 431 3.12 -10.35 -18.38
N ALA A 432 2.66 -11.62 -18.35
CA ALA A 432 1.24 -11.95 -18.39
C ALA A 432 0.51 -11.47 -17.13
N ALA A 433 1.09 -11.67 -15.96
CA ALA A 433 0.56 -11.16 -14.70
C ALA A 433 0.48 -9.64 -14.72
N GLN A 434 1.57 -8.95 -15.08
CA GLN A 434 1.62 -7.49 -15.13
C GLN A 434 0.59 -6.92 -16.13
N ALA A 435 0.50 -7.47 -17.32
CA ALA A 435 -0.43 -6.99 -18.36
C ALA A 435 -1.91 -7.02 -17.90
N VAL A 436 -2.28 -8.01 -17.08
CA VAL A 436 -3.67 -8.18 -16.64
C VAL A 436 -3.94 -7.48 -15.31
N CYS A 437 -2.94 -7.43 -14.41
CA CYS A 437 -3.10 -6.85 -13.07
C CYS A 437 -2.85 -5.34 -13.01
N ALA A 438 -1.94 -4.78 -13.83
CA ALA A 438 -1.59 -3.37 -13.79
C ALA A 438 -2.80 -2.42 -13.95
N PRO A 439 -3.79 -2.66 -14.83
CA PRO A 439 -4.97 -1.82 -14.91
C PRO A 439 -5.77 -1.76 -13.60
N VAL A 440 -5.88 -2.90 -12.90
CA VAL A 440 -6.58 -2.95 -11.61
C VAL A 440 -5.77 -2.30 -10.50
N VAL A 441 -4.44 -2.46 -10.50
CA VAL A 441 -3.54 -1.80 -9.55
C VAL A 441 -3.62 -0.27 -9.72
N ALA A 442 -3.71 0.23 -10.96
CA ALA A 442 -3.84 1.66 -11.24
C ALA A 442 -5.13 2.28 -10.68
N VAL A 443 -6.22 1.50 -10.52
CA VAL A 443 -7.44 1.98 -9.80
C VAL A 443 -7.11 2.40 -8.38
N LEU A 444 -6.19 1.68 -7.71
CA LEU A 444 -5.88 1.84 -6.29
C LEU A 444 -4.74 2.81 -6.04
N SER A 445 -3.72 2.77 -6.91
CA SER A 445 -2.46 3.49 -6.70
C SER A 445 -2.35 4.79 -7.49
N ALA A 446 -3.21 5.00 -8.51
CA ALA A 446 -3.09 6.07 -9.49
C ALA A 446 -1.66 6.19 -10.08
N ARG A 447 -0.97 5.06 -10.22
CA ARG A 447 0.43 4.97 -10.65
C ARG A 447 0.69 3.66 -11.39
N VAL A 448 1.61 3.69 -12.36
CA VAL A 448 2.09 2.52 -13.12
C VAL A 448 3.58 2.34 -12.84
N SER A 449 4.00 1.18 -12.36
CA SER A 449 5.40 0.85 -12.12
C SER A 449 6.08 0.41 -13.43
N LEU A 450 7.15 1.10 -13.83
CA LEU A 450 7.97 0.74 -14.99
C LEU A 450 9.01 -0.34 -14.65
N VAL A 451 9.32 -0.49 -13.37
CA VAL A 451 10.31 -1.46 -12.87
C VAL A 451 9.68 -2.76 -12.37
N ALA A 452 8.35 -2.88 -12.42
CA ALA A 452 7.63 -4.03 -11.89
C ALA A 452 8.13 -5.36 -12.48
N VAL A 453 8.22 -5.47 -13.81
CA VAL A 453 8.63 -6.73 -14.48
C VAL A 453 10.06 -7.14 -14.11
N PRO A 454 11.10 -6.31 -14.24
CA PRO A 454 12.44 -6.69 -13.81
C PRO A 454 12.54 -6.97 -12.31
N CYS A 455 11.88 -6.18 -11.45
CA CYS A 455 11.89 -6.43 -10.00
C CYS A 455 11.24 -7.77 -9.64
N ASN A 456 10.09 -8.09 -10.25
CA ASN A 456 9.42 -9.37 -10.06
C ASN A 456 10.29 -10.55 -10.53
N LEU A 457 10.93 -10.44 -11.69
CA LEU A 457 11.80 -11.49 -12.23
C LEU A 457 13.01 -11.76 -11.31
N LEU A 458 13.64 -10.72 -10.76
CA LEU A 458 14.78 -10.82 -9.85
C LEU A 458 14.35 -11.34 -8.46
N ALA A 459 13.20 -10.93 -7.97
CA ALA A 459 12.67 -11.36 -6.67
C ALA A 459 12.21 -12.82 -6.69
N GLU A 460 11.58 -13.28 -7.78
CA GLU A 460 10.99 -14.61 -7.92
C GLU A 460 11.99 -15.74 -7.66
N ALA A 461 13.26 -15.57 -8.08
CA ALA A 461 14.31 -16.54 -7.85
C ALA A 461 14.57 -16.81 -6.34
N ALA A 462 14.34 -15.81 -5.49
CA ALA A 462 14.55 -15.88 -4.06
C ALA A 462 13.31 -16.33 -3.27
N VAL A 463 12.10 -16.28 -3.87
CA VAL A 463 10.84 -16.61 -3.18
C VAL A 463 10.81 -18.08 -2.72
N ALA A 464 11.15 -19.03 -3.60
CA ALA A 464 11.08 -20.44 -3.26
C ALA A 464 12.04 -20.83 -2.12
N PRO A 465 13.36 -20.48 -2.14
CA PRO A 465 14.25 -20.79 -1.03
C PRO A 465 13.83 -20.06 0.27
N ALA A 466 13.40 -18.80 0.23
CA ALA A 466 12.90 -18.09 1.40
C ALA A 466 11.68 -18.80 2.01
N THR A 467 10.74 -19.24 1.18
CA THR A 467 9.53 -19.95 1.59
C THR A 467 9.86 -21.30 2.23
N VAL A 468 10.68 -22.14 1.57
CA VAL A 468 11.01 -23.49 2.07
C VAL A 468 11.75 -23.41 3.41
N LEU A 469 12.81 -22.59 3.48
CA LEU A 469 13.61 -22.43 4.70
C LEU A 469 12.78 -21.77 5.82
N GLY A 470 11.94 -20.80 5.47
CA GLY A 470 11.05 -20.13 6.42
C GLY A 470 9.99 -21.07 7.01
N PHE A 471 9.36 -21.93 6.20
CA PHE A 471 8.44 -22.94 6.71
C PHE A 471 9.15 -24.04 7.50
N ALA A 472 10.39 -24.40 7.15
CA ALA A 472 11.21 -25.29 7.96
C ALA A 472 11.53 -24.65 9.32
N ALA A 473 11.90 -23.35 9.37
CA ALA A 473 12.07 -22.63 10.62
C ALA A 473 10.78 -22.57 11.45
N LEU A 474 9.62 -22.29 10.82
CA LEU A 474 8.32 -22.30 11.47
C LEU A 474 8.00 -23.66 12.11
N ALA A 475 8.21 -24.75 11.38
CA ALA A 475 7.91 -26.12 11.84
C ALA A 475 8.84 -26.59 12.97
N THR A 476 10.10 -26.16 12.95
CA THR A 476 11.11 -26.57 13.95
C THR A 476 11.10 -25.70 15.21
N ALA A 477 10.56 -24.49 15.16
CA ALA A 477 10.55 -23.57 16.28
C ALA A 477 9.97 -24.13 17.59
N PRO A 478 8.86 -24.92 17.59
CA PRO A 478 8.33 -25.52 18.83
C PRO A 478 9.20 -26.65 19.40
N VAL A 479 10.06 -27.27 18.58
CA VAL A 479 10.86 -28.46 18.95
C VAL A 479 12.27 -28.06 19.35
N GLY A 480 12.87 -27.08 18.66
CA GLY A 480 14.25 -26.65 18.89
C GLY A 480 14.51 -25.24 18.32
N LEU A 481 14.43 -24.25 19.17
CA LEU A 481 14.65 -22.85 18.77
C LEU A 481 16.04 -22.60 18.13
N PRO A 482 17.17 -23.22 18.57
CA PRO A 482 18.45 -23.05 17.90
C PRO A 482 18.45 -23.48 16.43
N LEU A 483 17.80 -24.62 16.13
CA LEU A 483 17.65 -25.09 14.74
C LEU A 483 16.76 -24.13 13.94
N ALA A 484 15.66 -23.66 14.51
CA ALA A 484 14.79 -22.65 13.86
C ALA A 484 15.54 -21.36 13.56
N LYS A 485 16.39 -20.86 14.48
CA LYS A 485 17.25 -19.68 14.27
C LYS A 485 18.26 -19.91 13.15
N ALA A 486 18.90 -21.07 13.08
CA ALA A 486 19.84 -21.42 12.00
C ALA A 486 19.12 -21.43 10.64
N LEU A 487 17.95 -22.05 10.55
CA LEU A 487 17.14 -22.07 9.33
C LEU A 487 16.64 -20.67 8.94
N ALA A 488 16.22 -19.86 9.91
CA ALA A 488 15.83 -18.48 9.69
C ALA A 488 17.01 -17.62 9.22
N TRP A 489 18.21 -17.86 9.75
CA TRP A 489 19.43 -17.21 9.28
C TRP A 489 19.72 -17.57 7.81
N CYS A 490 19.64 -18.83 7.42
CA CYS A 490 19.76 -19.22 6.01
C CYS A 490 18.68 -18.56 5.15
N ALA A 491 17.44 -18.47 5.63
CA ALA A 491 16.33 -17.82 4.93
C ALA A 491 16.47 -16.29 4.84
N SER A 492 17.29 -15.67 5.70
CA SER A 492 17.50 -14.22 5.70
C SER A 492 18.19 -13.72 4.43
N TRP A 493 19.04 -14.53 3.80
CA TRP A 493 19.73 -14.16 2.56
C TRP A 493 18.76 -13.96 1.39
N PRO A 494 17.92 -14.94 1.02
CA PRO A 494 16.93 -14.71 -0.04
C PRO A 494 15.87 -13.67 0.36
N ALA A 495 15.49 -13.55 1.63
CA ALA A 495 14.57 -12.49 2.06
C ALA A 495 15.23 -11.10 1.94
N GLY A 496 16.49 -10.96 2.35
CA GLY A 496 17.26 -9.73 2.17
C GLY A 496 17.42 -9.34 0.70
N TRP A 497 17.66 -10.31 -0.19
CA TRP A 497 17.69 -10.07 -1.63
C TRP A 497 16.38 -9.48 -2.16
N ILE A 498 15.21 -10.02 -1.75
CA ILE A 498 13.89 -9.49 -2.15
C ILE A 498 13.74 -8.04 -1.68
N ALA A 499 14.12 -7.74 -0.43
CA ALA A 499 14.06 -6.39 0.12
C ALA A 499 14.98 -5.42 -0.64
N GLU A 500 16.20 -5.86 -0.98
CA GLU A 500 17.16 -5.06 -1.74
C GLU A 500 16.68 -4.76 -3.16
N VAL A 501 16.12 -5.75 -3.86
CA VAL A 501 15.48 -5.54 -5.16
C VAL A 501 14.37 -4.50 -5.07
N ALA A 502 13.51 -4.58 -4.03
CA ALA A 502 12.43 -3.60 -3.83
C ALA A 502 12.99 -2.19 -3.57
N ARG A 503 13.98 -2.04 -2.68
CA ARG A 503 14.59 -0.75 -2.36
C ARG A 503 15.31 -0.14 -3.55
N THR A 504 16.15 -0.91 -4.22
CA THR A 504 16.90 -0.47 -5.39
C THR A 504 15.97 -0.08 -6.54
N GLY A 505 14.97 -0.92 -6.83
CA GLY A 505 13.96 -0.63 -7.85
C GLY A 505 13.16 0.64 -7.54
N ALA A 506 12.74 0.81 -6.29
CA ALA A 506 12.01 2.00 -5.85
C ALA A 506 12.86 3.29 -5.85
N ALA A 507 14.17 3.16 -5.67
CA ALA A 507 15.09 4.30 -5.67
C ALA A 507 15.35 4.88 -7.07
N LEU A 508 15.01 4.16 -8.14
CA LEU A 508 15.21 4.66 -9.50
C LEU A 508 14.27 5.85 -9.78
N PRO A 509 14.76 6.95 -10.35
CA PRO A 509 13.99 8.18 -10.55
C PRO A 509 12.71 7.97 -11.38
N GLY A 510 12.76 7.07 -12.37
CA GLY A 510 11.64 6.70 -13.23
C GLY A 510 10.99 5.37 -12.85
N ALA A 511 11.05 4.95 -11.57
CA ALA A 511 10.47 3.69 -11.15
C ALA A 511 8.98 3.56 -11.45
N GLY A 512 8.24 4.66 -11.52
CA GLY A 512 6.84 4.68 -11.87
C GLY A 512 6.41 6.00 -12.47
N VAL A 513 5.26 5.96 -13.14
CA VAL A 513 4.61 7.11 -13.78
C VAL A 513 3.25 7.31 -13.12
N ASP A 514 2.91 8.54 -12.80
CA ASP A 514 1.58 8.88 -12.32
C ASP A 514 0.55 8.62 -13.43
N TRP A 515 -0.59 8.06 -13.05
CA TRP A 515 -1.61 7.60 -14.00
C TRP A 515 -2.99 8.02 -13.49
N PRO A 516 -3.94 8.35 -14.37
CA PRO A 516 -5.29 8.63 -13.92
C PRO A 516 -5.84 7.49 -13.06
N GLY A 517 -6.29 7.82 -11.85
CA GLY A 517 -6.86 6.87 -10.93
C GLY A 517 -8.28 6.43 -11.31
N GLY A 518 -8.81 5.45 -10.56
CA GLY A 518 -10.17 4.96 -10.76
C GLY A 518 -10.36 4.11 -12.02
N TRP A 519 -11.62 3.72 -12.29
CA TRP A 519 -11.95 2.83 -13.39
C TRP A 519 -11.70 3.42 -14.80
N PRO A 520 -11.89 4.75 -15.05
CA PRO A 520 -11.52 5.33 -16.34
C PRO A 520 -10.03 5.17 -16.67
N GLY A 521 -9.16 5.44 -15.70
CA GLY A 521 -7.71 5.24 -15.87
C GLY A 521 -7.34 3.77 -16.08
N ALA A 522 -8.03 2.84 -15.38
CA ALA A 522 -7.83 1.41 -15.59
C ALA A 522 -8.19 0.97 -17.03
N LEU A 523 -9.30 1.44 -17.55
CA LEU A 523 -9.74 1.14 -18.92
C LEU A 523 -8.75 1.71 -19.95
N LEU A 524 -8.27 2.93 -19.73
CA LEU A 524 -7.23 3.54 -20.57
C LEU A 524 -5.95 2.69 -20.53
N LEU A 525 -5.49 2.28 -19.34
CA LEU A 525 -4.29 1.45 -19.22
C LEU A 525 -4.49 0.06 -19.86
N ALA A 526 -5.67 -0.54 -19.74
CA ALA A 526 -5.99 -1.78 -20.42
C ALA A 526 -5.92 -1.62 -21.95
N ALA A 527 -6.47 -0.54 -22.50
CA ALA A 527 -6.39 -0.23 -23.93
C ALA A 527 -4.93 -0.03 -24.38
N VAL A 528 -4.13 0.73 -23.62
CA VAL A 528 -2.70 0.92 -23.90
C VAL A 528 -1.95 -0.42 -23.83
N THR A 529 -2.23 -1.26 -22.81
CA THR A 529 -1.61 -2.58 -22.69
C THR A 529 -1.92 -3.47 -23.90
N VAL A 530 -3.18 -3.50 -24.34
CA VAL A 530 -3.57 -4.24 -25.57
C VAL A 530 -2.83 -3.69 -26.78
N ALA A 531 -2.77 -2.38 -26.96
CA ALA A 531 -2.04 -1.74 -28.06
C ALA A 531 -0.55 -2.10 -28.04
N VAL A 532 0.10 -2.06 -26.86
CA VAL A 532 1.51 -2.45 -26.67
C VAL A 532 1.73 -3.93 -27.01
N VAL A 533 0.83 -4.83 -26.58
CA VAL A 533 0.93 -6.26 -26.89
C VAL A 533 0.78 -6.51 -28.39
N LEU A 534 -0.18 -5.83 -29.06
CA LEU A 534 -0.38 -5.95 -30.50
C LEU A 534 0.77 -5.34 -31.31
N ALA A 535 1.24 -4.15 -30.92
CA ALA A 535 2.41 -3.51 -31.50
C ALA A 535 3.67 -4.34 -31.28
N GLY A 536 3.85 -4.87 -30.08
CA GLY A 536 4.96 -5.74 -29.72
C GLY A 536 5.05 -6.98 -30.60
N ARG A 537 3.93 -7.60 -30.97
CA ARG A 537 3.89 -8.71 -31.92
C ARG A 537 4.49 -8.37 -33.30
N ARG A 538 4.34 -7.10 -33.75
CA ARG A 538 4.92 -6.59 -34.99
C ARG A 538 6.37 -6.14 -34.78
N LEU A 539 6.64 -5.41 -33.71
CA LEU A 539 7.92 -4.80 -33.40
C LEU A 539 9.03 -5.83 -33.15
N VAL A 540 8.69 -6.94 -32.49
CA VAL A 540 9.64 -8.03 -32.23
C VAL A 540 10.17 -8.71 -33.50
N ARG A 541 9.59 -8.43 -34.69
CA ARG A 541 10.15 -8.83 -35.98
C ARG A 541 11.35 -7.98 -36.42
N HIS A 542 11.54 -6.82 -35.75
CA HIS A 542 12.61 -5.87 -36.06
C HIS A 542 13.47 -5.65 -34.78
N PRO A 543 14.58 -6.40 -34.64
CA PRO A 543 15.39 -6.37 -33.40
C PRO A 543 15.94 -4.99 -33.05
N TRP A 544 16.20 -4.14 -34.05
CA TRP A 544 16.67 -2.77 -33.87
C TRP A 544 15.66 -1.88 -33.14
N TRP A 545 14.37 -2.00 -33.47
CA TRP A 545 13.31 -1.27 -32.77
C TRP A 545 13.11 -1.75 -31.35
N CYS A 546 13.31 -3.05 -31.09
CA CYS A 546 13.28 -3.59 -29.73
C CYS A 546 14.44 -3.04 -28.90
N GLY A 547 15.65 -2.98 -29.50
CA GLY A 547 16.83 -2.39 -28.85
C GLY A 547 16.62 -0.90 -28.55
N LEU A 548 16.14 -0.13 -29.53
CA LEU A 548 15.83 1.30 -29.33
C LEU A 548 14.79 1.53 -28.23
N LEU A 549 13.69 0.78 -28.24
CA LEU A 549 12.65 0.89 -27.20
C LEU A 549 13.20 0.50 -25.83
N GLY A 550 14.05 -0.54 -25.76
CA GLY A 550 14.73 -0.93 -24.51
C GLY A 550 15.64 0.18 -23.96
N VAL A 551 16.40 0.85 -24.83
CA VAL A 551 17.26 1.98 -24.44
C VAL A 551 16.39 3.17 -23.99
N LEU A 552 15.33 3.50 -24.72
CA LEU A 552 14.41 4.60 -24.32
C LEU A 552 13.74 4.32 -22.98
N LEU A 553 13.31 3.07 -22.74
CA LEU A 553 12.74 2.67 -21.45
C LEU A 553 13.78 2.76 -20.32
N LEU A 554 15.01 2.32 -20.59
CA LEU A 554 16.11 2.41 -19.64
C LEU A 554 16.39 3.88 -19.29
N LEU A 555 16.46 4.76 -20.28
CA LEU A 555 16.64 6.20 -20.07
C LEU A 555 15.47 6.83 -19.29
N ALA A 556 14.25 6.40 -19.58
CA ALA A 556 13.04 6.85 -18.87
C ALA A 556 13.01 6.40 -17.40
N VAL A 557 13.58 5.23 -17.09
CA VAL A 557 13.67 4.69 -15.73
C VAL A 557 14.83 5.29 -14.96
N VAL A 558 16.03 5.33 -15.56
CA VAL A 558 17.24 5.83 -14.90
C VAL A 558 17.21 7.37 -14.76
N ARG A 559 16.61 8.06 -15.73
CA ARG A 559 16.54 9.53 -15.79
C ARG A 559 17.87 10.20 -15.41
N PRO A 560 18.93 10.04 -16.22
CA PRO A 560 20.22 10.64 -15.91
C PRO A 560 20.05 12.15 -15.69
N ALA A 561 20.61 12.69 -14.61
CA ALA A 561 20.42 14.10 -14.21
C ALA A 561 20.65 15.13 -15.34
N PRO A 562 21.69 15.01 -16.20
CA PRO A 562 21.86 15.95 -17.30
C PRO A 562 20.70 15.90 -18.31
N LEU A 563 20.19 14.71 -18.63
CA LEU A 563 19.08 14.55 -19.57
C LEU A 563 17.76 15.10 -18.98
N THR A 564 17.50 14.82 -17.71
CA THR A 564 16.30 15.32 -17.02
C THR A 564 16.27 16.83 -16.99
N ARG A 565 17.38 17.48 -16.65
CA ARG A 565 17.48 18.96 -16.65
C ARG A 565 17.23 19.57 -18.03
N VAL A 566 17.74 18.93 -19.09
CA VAL A 566 17.53 19.40 -20.47
C VAL A 566 16.06 19.28 -20.87
N VAL A 567 15.39 18.19 -20.47
CA VAL A 567 14.00 17.91 -20.88
C VAL A 567 12.99 18.69 -20.05
N THR A 568 13.18 18.78 -18.72
CA THR A 568 12.21 19.42 -17.81
C THR A 568 12.52 20.86 -17.46
N GLY A 569 13.76 21.33 -17.71
CA GLY A 569 14.22 22.64 -17.23
C GLY A 569 14.32 22.76 -15.70
N TRP A 570 14.08 21.66 -14.95
CA TRP A 570 14.04 21.65 -13.49
C TRP A 570 15.19 20.88 -12.86
N PRO A 571 15.83 21.39 -11.78
CA PRO A 571 15.74 22.77 -11.32
C PRO A 571 16.43 23.72 -12.31
N PRO A 572 16.01 25.01 -12.39
CA PRO A 572 16.63 25.95 -13.30
C PRO A 572 18.09 26.18 -12.90
N PRO A 573 18.97 26.51 -13.87
CA PRO A 573 20.35 26.84 -13.55
C PRO A 573 20.42 28.06 -12.59
N GLY A 574 21.31 27.97 -11.60
CA GLY A 574 21.51 29.09 -10.66
C GLY A 574 20.36 29.30 -9.66
N TRP A 575 19.46 28.35 -9.47
CA TRP A 575 18.42 28.45 -8.44
C TRP A 575 19.03 28.71 -7.04
N ARG A 576 18.36 29.51 -6.22
CA ARG A 576 18.81 29.95 -4.89
C ARG A 576 17.90 29.48 -3.77
N PHE A 577 16.59 29.39 -4.03
CA PHE A 577 15.57 28.94 -3.10
C PHE A 577 14.59 28.03 -3.83
N ALA A 578 14.14 26.97 -3.17
CA ALA A 578 13.09 26.11 -3.67
C ALA A 578 12.08 25.82 -2.58
N MET A 579 10.79 25.83 -2.92
CA MET A 579 9.68 25.41 -2.09
C MET A 579 9.17 24.09 -2.66
N CYS A 580 9.28 23.03 -1.89
CA CYS A 580 8.85 21.69 -2.27
C CYS A 580 7.32 21.57 -2.18
N ASP A 581 6.69 20.87 -3.13
CA ASP A 581 5.30 20.43 -2.96
C ASP A 581 5.27 19.19 -2.06
N VAL A 582 4.97 19.39 -0.79
CA VAL A 582 4.87 18.36 0.25
C VAL A 582 3.43 18.12 0.73
N GLY A 583 2.45 18.72 0.06
CA GLY A 583 1.06 18.77 0.50
C GLY A 583 0.83 19.86 1.54
N GLN A 584 -0.05 19.61 2.52
CA GLN A 584 -0.29 20.57 3.61
C GLN A 584 0.85 20.47 4.62
N GLY A 585 1.73 21.47 4.63
CA GLY A 585 2.94 21.53 5.45
C GLY A 585 4.05 22.27 4.71
N ASP A 586 5.21 22.40 5.33
CA ASP A 586 6.35 23.15 4.79
C ASP A 586 7.58 22.27 4.57
N ALA A 587 8.24 22.47 3.43
CA ALA A 587 9.61 22.05 3.20
C ALA A 587 10.25 23.00 2.16
N THR A 588 11.26 23.73 2.57
CA THR A 588 11.97 24.66 1.69
C THR A 588 13.47 24.40 1.70
N VAL A 589 14.13 24.75 0.60
CA VAL A 589 15.54 24.43 0.39
C VAL A 589 16.28 25.68 -0.09
N LEU A 590 17.35 26.02 0.57
CA LEU A 590 18.25 27.12 0.25
C LEU A 590 19.55 26.58 -0.34
N ALA A 591 19.92 26.96 -1.54
CA ALA A 591 21.13 26.45 -2.20
C ALA A 591 22.40 26.90 -1.45
N ALA A 592 23.18 25.98 -0.97
CA ALA A 592 24.41 26.19 -0.20
C ALA A 592 25.70 25.82 -0.98
N GLY A 593 25.56 25.47 -2.25
CA GLY A 593 26.65 25.05 -3.13
C GLY A 593 26.30 23.81 -3.94
N ALA A 594 27.25 23.27 -4.68
CA ALA A 594 27.00 22.09 -5.51
C ALA A 594 26.60 20.87 -4.66
N GLY A 595 25.40 20.37 -4.86
CA GLY A 595 24.85 19.23 -4.13
C GLY A 595 24.58 19.49 -2.63
N ALA A 596 24.71 20.72 -2.16
CA ALA A 596 24.47 21.12 -0.77
C ALA A 596 23.29 22.09 -0.66
N GLY A 597 22.44 21.89 0.34
CA GLY A 597 21.32 22.76 0.64
C GLY A 597 21.01 22.82 2.13
N VAL A 598 20.70 24.02 2.64
CA VAL A 598 20.07 24.20 3.95
C VAL A 598 18.57 23.94 3.76
N VAL A 599 18.04 23.03 4.54
CA VAL A 599 16.63 22.66 4.47
C VAL A 599 15.90 23.32 5.64
N VAL A 600 14.75 23.93 5.38
CA VAL A 600 13.87 24.50 6.41
C VAL A 600 12.55 23.75 6.34
N ASP A 601 12.25 23.05 7.42
CA ASP A 601 11.16 22.09 7.61
C ASP A 601 11.22 20.86 6.69
N ALA A 602 10.49 19.81 7.08
CA ALA A 602 10.54 18.51 6.43
C ALA A 602 9.17 18.03 5.86
N GLY A 603 8.11 18.79 6.08
CA GLY A 603 6.77 18.44 5.65
C GLY A 603 6.13 17.31 6.46
N PRO A 604 4.89 16.92 6.09
CA PRO A 604 4.11 15.89 6.80
C PRO A 604 4.51 14.45 6.44
N ASP A 605 5.17 14.24 5.29
CA ASP A 605 5.44 12.91 4.75
C ASP A 605 6.89 12.82 4.22
N PRO A 606 7.62 11.75 4.56
CA PRO A 606 8.99 11.54 4.09
C PRO A 606 9.16 11.45 2.56
N ALA A 607 8.15 10.95 1.85
CA ALA A 607 8.29 10.65 0.42
C ALA A 607 8.33 11.91 -0.47
N PRO A 608 7.45 12.92 -0.30
CA PRO A 608 7.50 14.14 -1.09
C PRO A 608 8.79 14.94 -0.90
N VAL A 609 9.22 15.16 0.36
CA VAL A 609 10.44 15.92 0.63
C VAL A 609 11.69 15.20 0.10
N ASP A 610 11.79 13.89 0.26
CA ASP A 610 12.89 13.11 -0.30
C ASP A 610 12.95 13.20 -1.83
N ARG A 611 11.80 13.14 -2.50
CA ARG A 611 11.68 13.30 -3.95
C ARG A 611 12.14 14.70 -4.40
N CYS A 612 11.68 15.74 -3.73
CA CYS A 612 12.08 17.11 -4.01
C CYS A 612 13.60 17.31 -3.88
N LEU A 613 14.18 16.87 -2.76
CA LEU A 613 15.62 16.99 -2.51
C LEU A 613 16.46 16.21 -3.54
N ARG A 614 16.00 15.02 -3.97
CA ARG A 614 16.66 14.28 -5.06
C ARG A 614 16.59 15.04 -6.40
N ARG A 615 15.46 15.62 -6.74
CA ARG A 615 15.29 16.40 -7.98
C ARG A 615 16.15 17.65 -7.97
N LEU A 616 16.31 18.31 -6.83
CA LEU A 616 17.24 19.43 -6.64
C LEU A 616 18.72 18.99 -6.63
N GLY A 617 18.99 17.69 -6.58
CA GLY A 617 20.35 17.14 -6.55
C GLY A 617 21.05 17.30 -5.20
N ILE A 618 20.28 17.44 -4.09
CA ILE A 618 20.84 17.62 -2.75
C ILE A 618 21.30 16.27 -2.19
N THR A 619 22.58 16.18 -1.89
CA THR A 619 23.25 15.02 -1.26
C THR A 619 23.80 15.35 0.13
N ARG A 620 24.03 16.64 0.43
CA ARG A 620 24.51 17.14 1.73
C ARG A 620 23.58 18.22 2.25
N VAL A 621 23.25 18.14 3.53
CA VAL A 621 22.43 19.11 4.26
C VAL A 621 23.30 19.66 5.41
N PRO A 622 24.03 20.77 5.21
CA PRO A 622 24.85 21.37 6.27
C PRO A 622 24.05 21.73 7.51
N LEU A 623 22.80 22.11 7.33
CA LEU A 623 21.86 22.40 8.40
C LEU A 623 20.43 22.09 7.97
N LEU A 624 19.70 21.41 8.84
CA LEU A 624 18.24 21.28 8.79
C LEU A 624 17.66 22.17 9.90
N VAL A 625 16.86 23.16 9.54
CA VAL A 625 16.12 23.99 10.48
C VAL A 625 14.69 23.43 10.58
N LEU A 626 14.23 23.08 11.77
CA LEU A 626 12.85 22.75 12.06
C LEU A 626 12.24 23.94 12.81
N THR A 627 11.31 24.64 12.14
CA THR A 627 10.78 25.89 12.65
C THR A 627 10.02 25.71 13.96
N HIS A 628 9.22 24.66 14.04
CA HIS A 628 8.50 24.23 15.23
C HIS A 628 8.12 22.73 15.13
N PHE A 629 7.54 22.16 16.16
CA PHE A 629 7.36 20.72 16.23
C PHE A 629 5.99 20.21 15.76
N HIS A 630 5.17 20.98 15.04
CA HIS A 630 3.99 20.44 14.42
C HIS A 630 4.32 19.35 13.40
N ALA A 631 3.45 18.35 13.28
CA ALA A 631 3.68 17.16 12.45
C ALA A 631 3.83 17.48 10.96
N ASP A 632 3.19 18.51 10.47
CA ASP A 632 3.27 18.98 9.08
C ASP A 632 4.59 19.72 8.75
N HIS A 633 5.45 19.94 9.76
CA HIS A 633 6.82 20.46 9.61
C HIS A 633 7.90 19.42 9.89
N VAL A 634 7.64 18.43 10.77
CA VAL A 634 8.69 17.51 11.24
C VAL A 634 8.50 16.05 10.87
N ALA A 635 7.27 15.60 10.55
CA ALA A 635 7.01 14.16 10.32
C ALA A 635 7.73 13.61 9.10
N GLY A 636 8.07 14.45 8.12
CA GLY A 636 8.87 14.11 6.95
C GLY A 636 10.38 13.97 7.20
N LEU A 637 10.88 14.21 8.42
CA LEU A 637 12.30 14.21 8.78
C LEU A 637 13.08 13.02 8.21
N THR A 638 12.55 11.80 8.31
CA THR A 638 13.22 10.62 7.78
C THR A 638 13.43 10.66 6.27
N GLY A 639 12.63 11.45 5.54
CA GLY A 639 12.82 11.74 4.11
C GLY A 639 14.00 12.64 3.84
N VAL A 640 14.23 13.67 4.67
CA VAL A 640 15.42 14.54 4.58
C VAL A 640 16.69 13.74 4.89
N LEU A 641 16.63 12.86 5.89
CA LEU A 641 17.77 12.05 6.34
C LEU A 641 18.13 10.90 5.37
N ARG A 642 17.24 10.55 4.44
CA ARG A 642 17.40 9.38 3.57
C ARG A 642 18.50 9.59 2.52
N GLY A 643 19.61 8.84 2.65
CA GLY A 643 20.72 8.85 1.68
C GLY A 643 21.46 10.19 1.58
N ARG A 644 21.38 11.03 2.60
CA ARG A 644 22.05 12.34 2.68
C ARG A 644 22.87 12.47 3.95
N GLU A 645 23.95 13.21 3.85
CA GLU A 645 24.76 13.63 4.99
C GLU A 645 24.12 14.89 5.60
N VAL A 646 23.56 14.77 6.80
CA VAL A 646 23.00 15.89 7.56
C VAL A 646 23.93 16.21 8.72
N ALA A 647 24.53 17.43 8.71
CA ALA A 647 25.58 17.78 9.65
C ALA A 647 25.01 18.23 11.02
N ALA A 648 23.90 18.96 11.03
CA ALA A 648 23.24 19.42 12.24
C ALA A 648 21.75 19.66 12.02
N ILE A 649 20.98 19.59 13.09
CA ILE A 649 19.58 20.02 13.16
C ILE A 649 19.47 21.19 14.12
N GLU A 650 18.77 22.24 13.71
CA GLU A 650 18.47 23.42 14.53
C GLU A 650 16.96 23.52 14.74
N THR A 651 16.51 23.72 15.97
CA THR A 651 15.09 23.73 16.32
C THR A 651 14.72 24.92 17.18
N THR A 652 13.43 25.23 17.29
CA THR A 652 12.93 26.08 18.37
C THR A 652 13.26 25.47 19.77
N GLY A 653 13.30 26.32 20.78
CA GLY A 653 13.43 25.84 22.17
C GLY A 653 12.12 25.40 22.82
N PHE A 654 10.98 25.56 22.15
CA PHE A 654 9.66 25.17 22.63
C PHE A 654 9.33 23.76 22.12
N GLU A 655 9.55 22.74 22.97
CA GLU A 655 9.44 21.32 22.62
C GLU A 655 8.02 20.78 22.71
N GLU A 656 7.05 21.49 22.16
CA GLU A 656 5.67 21.04 22.02
C GLU A 656 5.24 20.97 20.56
N PRO A 657 4.42 19.99 20.16
CA PRO A 657 3.96 18.82 20.92
C PRO A 657 5.09 17.86 21.29
N GLY A 658 5.11 17.37 22.52
CA GLY A 658 6.21 16.55 23.07
C GLY A 658 6.46 15.22 22.32
N GLN A 659 5.44 14.67 21.66
CA GLN A 659 5.58 13.42 20.86
C GLN A 659 6.43 13.67 19.62
N GLU A 660 6.23 14.76 18.93
CA GLU A 660 6.96 15.15 17.72
C GLU A 660 8.39 15.59 18.07
N ALA A 661 8.58 16.31 19.16
CA ALA A 661 9.91 16.67 19.67
C ALA A 661 10.73 15.41 20.04
N GLU A 662 10.12 14.44 20.72
CA GLU A 662 10.75 13.15 21.02
C GLU A 662 11.10 12.36 19.76
N PHE A 663 10.23 12.38 18.74
CA PHE A 663 10.51 11.78 17.44
C PHE A 663 11.77 12.38 16.79
N VAL A 664 11.89 13.69 16.74
CA VAL A 664 13.06 14.40 16.19
C VAL A 664 14.33 14.02 16.96
N ARG A 665 14.31 14.08 18.30
CA ARG A 665 15.47 13.70 19.14
C ARG A 665 15.91 12.25 18.88
N LYS A 666 14.97 11.33 18.80
CA LYS A 666 15.24 9.92 18.57
C LYS A 666 15.89 9.69 17.20
N GLU A 667 15.35 10.31 16.14
CA GLU A 667 15.88 10.17 14.77
C GLU A 667 17.27 10.80 14.63
N ALA A 668 17.50 11.94 15.27
CA ALA A 668 18.80 12.60 15.32
C ALA A 668 19.83 11.77 16.10
N ALA A 669 19.48 11.28 17.30
CA ALA A 669 20.34 10.44 18.11
C ALA A 669 20.73 9.12 17.43
N ALA A 670 19.80 8.47 16.71
CA ALA A 670 20.06 7.24 15.98
C ALA A 670 21.10 7.41 14.86
N ARG A 671 21.35 8.64 14.42
CA ARG A 671 22.31 9.00 13.36
C ARG A 671 23.47 9.86 13.85
N HIS A 672 23.56 10.07 15.17
CA HIS A 672 24.57 10.93 15.80
C HIS A 672 24.59 12.37 15.27
N ILE A 673 23.42 12.91 14.90
CA ILE A 673 23.27 14.28 14.41
C ILE A 673 23.06 15.21 15.61
N PRO A 674 23.88 16.25 15.80
CA PRO A 674 23.70 17.22 16.86
C PRO A 674 22.41 18.03 16.64
N VAL A 675 21.68 18.29 17.72
CA VAL A 675 20.50 19.15 17.74
C VAL A 675 20.84 20.41 18.54
N THR A 676 20.67 21.57 17.94
CA THR A 676 20.94 22.88 18.55
C THR A 676 19.67 23.73 18.58
N ARG A 677 19.64 24.73 19.47
CA ARG A 677 18.51 25.66 19.56
C ARG A 677 18.79 26.92 18.76
N ALA A 678 17.83 27.35 17.95
CA ALA A 678 17.84 28.64 17.27
C ALA A 678 17.57 29.80 18.23
N VAL A 679 18.34 30.88 18.10
CA VAL A 679 18.21 32.06 18.96
C VAL A 679 18.23 33.31 18.11
N ALA A 680 17.30 34.24 18.35
CA ALA A 680 17.25 35.51 17.60
C ALA A 680 18.54 36.29 17.72
N GLY A 681 19.03 36.75 16.58
CA GLY A 681 20.30 37.47 16.46
C GLY A 681 21.45 36.62 15.99
N GLU A 682 21.32 35.33 16.00
CA GLU A 682 22.33 34.43 15.46
C GLU A 682 22.48 34.61 13.94
N GLU A 683 23.72 34.78 13.49
CA GLU A 683 24.06 34.89 12.09
C GLU A 683 24.89 33.68 11.66
N ARG A 684 24.50 33.07 10.55
CA ARG A 684 25.24 31.95 9.97
C ARG A 684 25.50 32.17 8.49
N ARG A 685 26.54 31.52 8.03
CA ARG A 685 26.92 31.54 6.61
C ARG A 685 27.37 30.15 6.15
N THR A 686 26.93 29.75 4.97
CA THR A 686 27.39 28.52 4.31
C THR A 686 27.50 28.78 2.80
N GLY A 687 28.74 28.85 2.29
CA GLY A 687 29.00 29.22 0.89
C GLY A 687 28.41 30.59 0.55
N PRO A 688 27.60 30.70 -0.51
CA PRO A 688 26.97 31.97 -0.94
C PRO A 688 25.73 32.34 -0.09
N LEU A 689 25.31 31.48 0.80
CA LEU A 689 24.13 31.65 1.63
C LEU A 689 24.48 32.24 2.98
N ALA A 690 23.80 33.32 3.38
CA ALA A 690 23.85 33.87 4.72
C ALA A 690 22.43 34.06 5.26
N TRP A 691 22.22 33.77 6.52
CA TRP A 691 20.92 34.01 7.16
C TRP A 691 21.11 34.51 8.60
N ARG A 692 20.07 35.17 9.09
CA ARG A 692 19.94 35.60 10.48
C ARG A 692 18.63 35.03 11.03
N VAL A 693 18.70 34.52 12.25
CA VAL A 693 17.52 34.14 13.03
C VAL A 693 16.89 35.43 13.58
N LEU A 694 15.61 35.64 13.27
CA LEU A 694 14.85 36.82 13.73
C LEU A 694 14.01 36.50 14.97
N TRP A 695 13.53 35.27 15.09
CA TRP A 695 12.63 34.74 16.13
C TRP A 695 12.98 33.30 16.41
N PRO A 696 12.82 32.72 17.60
CA PRO A 696 12.33 33.34 18.86
C PRO A 696 13.41 34.17 19.60
N PRO A 697 13.01 35.10 20.51
CA PRO A 697 13.95 35.93 21.27
C PRO A 697 14.80 35.13 22.25
N ALA A 698 16.03 35.64 22.56
CA ALA A 698 17.02 34.93 23.38
C ALA A 698 16.71 34.93 24.86
N ASP A 699 16.21 36.05 25.40
CA ASP A 699 16.21 36.37 26.85
C ASP A 699 14.89 36.16 27.56
N THR A 700 13.85 35.83 26.89
CA THR A 700 12.61 35.43 27.47
C THR A 700 12.30 34.03 26.98
N ALA A 701 12.01 33.09 27.92
CA ALA A 701 11.05 32.06 27.58
C ALA A 701 9.71 32.83 27.57
N PRO A 702 9.27 33.45 26.46
CA PRO A 702 7.91 33.96 26.40
C PRO A 702 7.05 32.76 26.67
N ALA A 703 6.01 32.94 27.43
CA ALA A 703 4.95 31.95 27.46
C ALA A 703 4.33 31.97 26.07
N PHE A 704 4.83 31.13 25.18
CA PHE A 704 4.20 30.92 23.86
C PHE A 704 2.85 30.27 24.12
N ASP A 705 1.82 30.80 23.49
CA ASP A 705 0.48 30.23 23.60
C ASP A 705 0.36 28.91 22.84
N GLY A 706 1.29 28.66 21.87
CA GLY A 706 1.35 27.44 21.07
C GLY A 706 2.66 27.25 20.30
N PRO A 707 2.83 26.10 19.65
CA PRO A 707 4.02 25.79 18.84
C PRO A 707 4.26 26.77 17.67
N ASN A 708 3.18 27.24 17.03
CA ASN A 708 3.26 28.21 15.94
C ASN A 708 3.99 29.50 16.33
N ASP A 709 3.70 30.00 17.55
CA ASP A 709 4.27 31.21 18.09
C ASP A 709 5.78 31.10 18.35
N ALA A 710 6.26 29.89 18.54
CA ALA A 710 7.67 29.58 18.73
C ALA A 710 8.41 29.26 17.40
N SER A 711 7.79 29.46 16.24
CA SER A 711 8.38 29.16 14.92
C SER A 711 9.67 29.95 14.69
N VAL A 712 10.72 29.29 14.22
CA VAL A 712 11.98 29.94 13.84
C VAL A 712 11.75 30.78 12.57
N ALA A 713 11.88 32.10 12.70
CA ALA A 713 11.81 33.01 11.57
C ALA A 713 13.21 33.42 11.10
N LEU A 714 13.44 33.43 9.78
CA LEU A 714 14.73 33.64 9.17
C LEU A 714 14.69 34.78 8.15
N LEU A 715 15.70 35.67 8.20
CA LEU A 715 16.02 36.58 7.11
C LEU A 715 17.22 36.04 6.35
N VAL A 716 17.02 35.64 5.13
CA VAL A 716 18.02 34.98 4.28
C VAL A 716 18.52 35.93 3.20
N ARG A 717 19.81 35.85 2.92
CA ARG A 717 20.49 36.58 1.82
C ARG A 717 21.27 35.59 0.97
N THR A 718 20.93 35.51 -0.32
CA THR A 718 21.57 34.61 -1.27
C THR A 718 21.49 35.17 -2.68
N GLY A 719 22.61 35.19 -3.41
CA GLY A 719 22.63 35.66 -4.80
C GLY A 719 22.07 37.08 -5.01
N GLY A 720 22.13 37.91 -3.97
CA GLY A 720 21.58 39.29 -3.97
C GLY A 720 20.09 39.37 -3.69
N LEU A 721 19.41 38.24 -3.49
CA LEU A 721 18.00 38.16 -3.05
C LEU A 721 17.92 38.23 -1.52
N ARG A 722 16.84 38.86 -1.05
CA ARG A 722 16.44 38.88 0.36
C ARG A 722 15.14 38.12 0.52
N LEU A 723 15.16 37.04 1.34
CA LEU A 723 14.01 36.20 1.59
C LEU A 723 13.63 36.26 3.07
N LEU A 724 12.35 36.38 3.34
CA LEU A 724 11.78 36.30 4.69
C LEU A 724 10.99 34.99 4.83
N LEU A 725 11.44 34.13 5.73
CA LEU A 725 10.81 32.86 6.05
C LEU A 725 10.25 32.99 7.47
N LEU A 726 8.94 32.90 7.61
CA LEU A 726 8.24 33.17 8.88
C LEU A 726 7.80 31.91 9.65
N GLY A 727 8.06 30.70 9.08
CA GLY A 727 7.43 29.50 9.63
C GLY A 727 5.91 29.64 9.68
N ASP A 728 5.32 29.35 10.84
CA ASP A 728 3.88 29.45 11.07
C ASP A 728 3.52 30.53 12.08
N LEU A 729 4.39 31.53 12.27
CA LEU A 729 4.15 32.66 13.19
C LEU A 729 2.76 33.25 13.03
N GLU A 730 2.06 33.43 14.14
CA GLU A 730 0.73 34.02 14.22
C GLU A 730 0.79 35.54 14.57
N PRO A 731 -0.31 36.30 14.42
CA PRO A 731 -0.29 37.76 14.57
C PRO A 731 0.34 38.33 15.87
N PRO A 732 0.16 37.70 17.06
CA PRO A 732 0.79 38.21 18.28
C PRO A 732 2.33 38.31 18.16
N ASP A 733 2.96 37.28 17.58
CA ASP A 733 4.40 37.18 17.44
C ASP A 733 4.90 37.88 16.19
N GLN A 734 4.09 37.95 15.12
CA GLN A 734 4.34 38.85 13.99
C GLN A 734 4.40 40.31 14.45
N GLN A 735 3.53 40.77 15.33
CA GLN A 735 3.55 42.11 15.94
C GLN A 735 4.73 42.27 16.89
N ALA A 736 5.10 41.27 17.65
CA ALA A 736 6.29 41.29 18.48
C ALA A 736 7.57 41.45 17.62
N LEU A 737 7.63 40.76 16.49
CA LEU A 737 8.71 40.90 15.51
C LEU A 737 8.76 42.34 14.90
N LEU A 738 7.60 42.94 14.59
CA LEU A 738 7.50 44.34 14.13
C LEU A 738 7.95 45.37 15.20
N ARG A 739 7.76 45.07 16.46
CA ARG A 739 8.20 45.91 17.60
C ARG A 739 9.66 45.66 17.97
N SER A 740 10.31 44.65 17.41
CA SER A 740 11.72 44.36 17.69
C SER A 740 12.66 45.45 17.16
N PRO A 741 13.84 45.63 17.75
CA PRO A 741 14.85 46.57 17.24
C PRO A 741 15.25 46.32 15.78
N ARG A 742 14.85 45.16 15.24
CA ARG A 742 15.21 44.73 13.87
C ARG A 742 14.06 44.87 12.87
N ALA A 743 12.95 45.46 13.25
CA ALA A 743 11.80 45.64 12.36
C ALA A 743 12.18 46.29 11.01
N ALA A 744 13.13 47.23 11.00
CA ALA A 744 13.60 47.86 9.76
C ALA A 744 14.25 46.87 8.76
N GLU A 745 14.76 45.73 9.25
CA GLU A 745 15.35 44.71 8.39
C GLU A 745 14.28 43.89 7.62
N LEU A 746 13.01 43.95 8.03
CA LEU A 746 11.90 43.29 7.36
C LEU A 746 11.42 44.01 6.12
N ALA A 747 11.79 45.27 5.95
CA ALA A 747 11.28 46.11 4.86
C ALA A 747 11.83 45.70 3.48
N GLY A 748 10.94 45.62 2.50
CA GLY A 748 11.30 45.46 1.07
C GLY A 748 12.04 44.15 0.77
N VAL A 749 11.50 43.01 1.13
CA VAL A 749 12.07 41.71 0.78
C VAL A 749 11.67 41.29 -0.63
N ASP A 750 12.55 40.55 -1.32
CA ASP A 750 12.26 40.06 -2.67
C ASP A 750 11.24 38.91 -2.62
N VAL A 751 11.42 38.01 -1.66
CA VAL A 751 10.60 36.78 -1.51
C VAL A 751 10.10 36.68 -0.09
N LEU A 752 8.80 36.42 0.06
CA LEU A 752 8.17 36.09 1.34
C LEU A 752 7.63 34.66 1.28
N LYS A 753 8.11 33.77 2.16
CA LYS A 753 7.36 32.57 2.51
C LYS A 753 6.26 32.99 3.48
N VAL A 754 5.01 32.92 3.02
CA VAL A 754 3.86 33.39 3.80
C VAL A 754 3.68 32.48 5.01
N ALA A 755 3.45 33.06 6.19
CA ALA A 755 3.28 32.32 7.42
C ALA A 755 2.06 31.40 7.38
N HIS A 756 2.14 30.28 8.11
CA HIS A 756 1.03 29.37 8.42
C HIS A 756 0.20 29.01 7.17
N HIS A 757 0.90 28.56 6.09
CA HIS A 757 0.32 28.13 4.82
C HIS A 757 -0.66 29.13 4.19
N GLY A 758 -0.51 30.41 4.51
CA GLY A 758 -1.44 31.46 4.04
C GLY A 758 -2.77 31.48 4.78
N SER A 759 -2.79 31.12 6.06
CA SER A 759 -3.97 31.22 6.92
C SER A 759 -4.57 32.62 6.92
N ALA A 760 -5.80 32.78 7.41
CA ALA A 760 -6.43 34.10 7.60
C ALA A 760 -5.76 34.91 8.74
N TYR A 761 -5.01 34.24 9.61
CA TYR A 761 -4.29 34.85 10.73
C TYR A 761 -2.94 35.40 10.26
N GLN A 762 -2.99 36.64 9.72
CA GLN A 762 -1.81 37.39 9.27
C GLN A 762 -1.87 38.78 9.82
N ASP A 763 -0.72 39.35 10.15
CA ASP A 763 -0.63 40.77 10.49
C ASP A 763 -0.51 41.61 9.19
N PRO A 764 -1.47 42.52 8.90
CA PRO A 764 -1.45 43.30 7.67
C PRO A 764 -0.29 44.29 7.62
N GLU A 765 0.26 44.72 8.77
CA GLU A 765 1.37 45.65 8.84
C GLU A 765 2.68 44.95 8.46
N LEU A 766 2.87 43.72 8.90
CA LEU A 766 3.99 42.91 8.47
C LEU A 766 4.02 42.70 6.96
N ILE A 767 2.88 42.33 6.36
CA ILE A 767 2.77 42.17 4.91
C ILE A 767 3.11 43.51 4.19
N ARG A 768 2.60 44.62 4.69
CA ARG A 768 2.84 45.97 4.11
C ARG A 768 4.30 46.41 4.26
N LEU A 769 4.93 46.15 5.41
CA LEU A 769 6.33 46.47 5.63
C LEU A 769 7.25 45.60 4.78
N ALA A 770 6.98 44.29 4.75
CA ALA A 770 7.75 43.35 3.96
C ALA A 770 7.67 43.66 2.45
N ALA A 771 6.53 44.14 1.98
CA ALA A 771 6.27 44.55 0.60
C ALA A 771 6.91 43.59 -0.44
N PRO A 772 6.67 42.30 -0.38
CA PRO A 772 7.39 41.31 -1.17
C PRO A 772 7.05 41.44 -2.66
N ARG A 773 8.03 41.24 -3.52
CA ARG A 773 7.79 41.10 -4.96
C ARG A 773 7.18 39.77 -5.31
N LEU A 774 7.57 38.71 -4.55
CA LEU A 774 7.09 37.34 -4.70
C LEU A 774 6.65 36.82 -3.36
N ALA A 775 5.41 36.35 -3.27
CA ALA A 775 4.87 35.68 -2.11
C ALA A 775 4.61 34.18 -2.44
N LEU A 776 5.24 33.31 -1.69
CA LEU A 776 5.16 31.85 -1.87
C LEU A 776 4.36 31.22 -0.75
N ILE A 777 3.42 30.36 -1.09
CA ILE A 777 2.54 29.69 -0.16
C ILE A 777 2.65 28.17 -0.36
N SER A 778 3.11 27.49 0.67
CA SER A 778 3.11 26.02 0.72
C SER A 778 1.77 25.53 1.28
N CYS A 779 0.99 24.81 0.50
CA CYS A 779 -0.30 24.30 0.88
C CYS A 779 -0.71 23.08 0.05
N GLY A 780 -1.57 22.22 0.61
CA GLY A 780 -2.02 20.99 -0.05
C GLY A 780 -3.32 21.16 -0.81
N THR A 781 -3.47 20.44 -1.91
CA THR A 781 -4.71 20.35 -2.68
C THR A 781 -5.82 19.76 -1.81
N GLY A 782 -6.97 20.46 -1.72
CA GLY A 782 -8.14 19.99 -0.99
C GLY A 782 -7.94 19.91 0.54
N ASN A 783 -7.02 20.72 1.10
CA ASN A 783 -6.83 20.77 2.54
C ASN A 783 -8.12 21.21 3.27
N PRO A 784 -8.42 20.64 4.44
CA PRO A 784 -9.66 20.92 5.18
C PRO A 784 -9.66 22.27 5.92
N TYR A 785 -8.51 22.98 5.96
CA TYR A 785 -8.35 24.23 6.70
C TYR A 785 -8.76 25.46 5.90
N GLY A 786 -8.97 25.30 4.58
CA GLY A 786 -9.27 26.41 3.68
C GLY A 786 -8.06 27.30 3.39
N HIS A 787 -6.85 26.80 3.58
CA HIS A 787 -5.61 27.50 3.25
C HIS A 787 -5.25 27.36 1.76
N PRO A 788 -4.71 28.41 1.12
CA PRO A 788 -4.58 29.75 1.66
C PRO A 788 -5.91 30.47 1.71
N ALA A 789 -6.10 31.29 2.75
CA ALA A 789 -7.30 32.09 2.92
C ALA A 789 -7.40 33.16 1.82
N PRO A 790 -8.59 33.34 1.20
CA PRO A 790 -8.78 34.34 0.14
C PRO A 790 -8.39 35.76 0.54
N PRO A 791 -8.67 36.23 1.77
CA PRO A 791 -8.25 37.58 2.21
C PRO A 791 -6.73 37.75 2.22
N THR A 792 -5.97 36.76 2.66
CA THR A 792 -4.49 36.79 2.68
C THR A 792 -3.92 36.90 1.27
N VAL A 793 -4.44 36.07 0.34
CA VAL A 793 -4.04 36.15 -1.07
C VAL A 793 -4.39 37.50 -1.68
N ALA A 794 -5.55 38.06 -1.36
CA ALA A 794 -5.98 39.37 -1.83
C ALA A 794 -5.07 40.51 -1.29
N ALA A 795 -4.72 40.48 -0.01
CA ALA A 795 -3.84 41.48 0.61
C ALA A 795 -2.42 41.47 -0.01
N LEU A 796 -1.85 40.28 -0.24
CA LEU A 796 -0.55 40.12 -0.89
C LEU A 796 -0.54 40.69 -2.33
N ARG A 797 -1.58 40.38 -3.10
CA ARG A 797 -1.73 40.92 -4.47
C ARG A 797 -1.99 42.41 -4.50
N ALA A 798 -2.77 42.94 -3.57
CA ALA A 798 -3.00 44.40 -3.44
C ALA A 798 -1.70 45.13 -3.08
N GLY A 799 -0.77 44.48 -2.35
CA GLY A 799 0.59 44.96 -2.08
C GLY A 799 1.54 44.85 -3.26
N GLY A 800 1.10 44.35 -4.43
CA GLY A 800 1.88 44.19 -5.65
C GLY A 800 2.69 42.90 -5.76
N ALA A 801 2.50 41.93 -4.85
CA ALA A 801 3.21 40.65 -4.89
C ALA A 801 2.65 39.71 -5.96
N LEU A 802 3.55 39.05 -6.70
CA LEU A 802 3.19 37.83 -7.43
C LEU A 802 2.98 36.72 -6.42
N VAL A 803 1.77 36.13 -6.35
CA VAL A 803 1.43 35.06 -5.41
C VAL A 803 1.39 33.73 -6.12
N LEU A 804 2.26 32.78 -5.72
CA LEU A 804 2.35 31.42 -6.21
C LEU A 804 2.09 30.42 -5.06
N ARG A 805 1.53 29.26 -5.41
CA ARG A 805 1.00 28.27 -4.44
C ARG A 805 1.34 26.85 -4.86
N THR A 806 1.89 26.04 -3.95
CA THR A 806 2.28 24.65 -4.29
C THR A 806 1.11 23.76 -4.73
N ASP A 807 -0.11 23.98 -4.22
CA ASP A 807 -1.30 23.21 -4.59
C ASP A 807 -1.80 23.43 -6.04
N ARG A 808 -1.28 24.44 -6.72
CA ARG A 808 -1.65 24.79 -8.10
C ARG A 808 -0.45 24.86 -9.05
N ASP A 809 0.68 25.31 -8.52
CA ASP A 809 1.85 25.62 -9.31
C ASP A 809 2.94 24.52 -9.16
N GLY A 810 2.71 23.49 -8.34
CA GLY A 810 3.70 22.44 -8.03
C GLY A 810 4.86 22.98 -7.19
N ALA A 811 6.00 22.30 -7.22
CA ALA A 811 7.19 22.82 -6.57
C ALA A 811 7.73 24.06 -7.30
N LEU A 812 8.27 25.02 -6.53
CA LEU A 812 8.66 26.34 -7.01
C LEU A 812 10.17 26.56 -6.77
N ALA A 813 10.91 27.01 -7.79
CA ALA A 813 12.33 27.38 -7.66
C ALA A 813 12.53 28.83 -8.04
N VAL A 814 13.26 29.56 -7.18
CA VAL A 814 13.57 30.96 -7.35
C VAL A 814 15.05 31.11 -7.68
N GLY A 815 15.34 31.75 -8.80
CA GLY A 815 16.67 32.20 -9.24
C GLY A 815 16.81 33.72 -9.17
N GLY A 816 18.06 34.17 -9.14
CA GLY A 816 18.41 35.60 -9.37
C GLY A 816 19.16 35.70 -10.66
N GLY A 817 18.73 36.57 -11.58
CA GLY A 817 19.47 36.84 -12.81
C GLY A 817 20.88 37.38 -12.53
N GLU A 818 21.92 36.76 -13.11
CA GLU A 818 23.29 37.26 -13.15
C GLU A 818 23.34 38.49 -14.11
N GLY A 819 22.95 39.67 -13.66
CA GLY A 819 22.98 40.86 -14.46
C GLY A 819 22.72 42.09 -13.62
N THR A 820 23.82 42.88 -13.40
CA THR A 820 23.88 44.25 -12.87
C THR A 820 23.37 44.49 -11.45
N ALA A 821 24.27 44.94 -10.59
CA ALA A 821 23.96 45.53 -9.29
C ALA A 821 23.14 46.81 -9.49
N GLY A 822 21.81 46.76 -9.27
CA GLY A 822 20.93 47.93 -9.35
C GLY A 822 19.54 47.63 -8.84
N PRO A 823 18.75 48.64 -8.43
CA PRO A 823 17.34 48.48 -8.06
C PRO A 823 16.53 48.13 -9.31
N GLY A 824 16.21 46.83 -9.51
CA GLY A 824 15.48 46.33 -10.67
C GLY A 824 15.75 44.88 -11.02
N ARG A 825 16.40 44.10 -10.14
CA ARG A 825 16.63 42.67 -10.39
C ARG A 825 15.33 41.94 -10.63
N GLU A 826 15.25 41.21 -11.74
CA GLU A 826 14.17 40.29 -12.01
C GLU A 826 14.29 39.06 -11.08
N VAL A 827 13.23 38.79 -10.32
CA VAL A 827 13.09 37.53 -9.57
C VAL A 827 12.54 36.52 -10.56
N GLU A 828 13.37 35.56 -10.95
CA GLU A 828 12.97 34.50 -11.86
C GLU A 828 12.38 33.34 -11.05
N VAL A 829 11.19 32.91 -11.44
CA VAL A 829 10.53 31.77 -10.79
C VAL A 829 10.22 30.71 -11.82
N THR A 830 10.69 29.49 -11.58
CA THR A 830 10.36 28.32 -12.37
C THR A 830 9.42 27.44 -11.57
N ARG A 831 8.36 26.97 -12.22
CA ARG A 831 7.40 26.01 -11.69
C ARG A 831 7.81 24.61 -12.14
N GLU A 832 7.69 23.65 -11.27
CA GLU A 832 7.80 22.26 -11.69
C GLU A 832 6.45 21.86 -12.28
N GLU A 833 6.39 21.58 -13.59
CA GLU A 833 5.16 21.02 -14.18
C GLU A 833 4.80 19.71 -13.51
N PRO A 834 3.52 19.52 -13.11
CA PRO A 834 3.03 18.37 -12.36
C PRO A 834 3.18 17.04 -13.07
#